data_d8b0a7b329a7f8ae0c71c1ce01228381
#
_entry.id   d8b0a7b329a7f8ae0c71c1ce01228381
#
_cell.length_a   1.000
_cell.length_b   1.000
_cell.length_c   1.000
_cell.angle_alpha   90.00
_cell.angle_beta   90.00
_cell.angle_gamma   90.00
#
_symmetry.space_group_name_H-M   'P 1'
#
loop_
_entity.id
_entity.type
_entity.pdbx_description
1 polymer ?
#
loop_
_entity_poly.entity_id
_entity_poly.type
_entity_poly.pdbx_seq_one_letter_code
_entity_poly.pdbx_strand_id
1 'polypeptide(L)'
;MSLFEKVFGTHSDKELKKIYPIVDKIEALDSTMQALSDEELKAKTPEFKERLEKGETLDDLLPEAFAVVREAADRVLHMKHYRVQLIGGILLHQGRIPEMRTGEGKTLVSTLPAYLNALEGKGVHIVTVNDYLAKRDAEWMGQVHEFLGLTVGVILNSDKNDARRAAYNCDITYVTNNELGFDYLRDNMVIYKEQLVQRDLHYAIVDEVDSVLIDEARTPLIISGQSGKSTDLYKMCDYLARRMKRGTASMEISKLDAIMGTEIEEDGDYLVDEKDKQVVLTAQGVKEVEQFFHIDNFSDADNIDIQHNMIMALRAHALMFRDKDYVVKDDEVLIVDEFTGRIMPGRRFSDGLHQAIEAKENVKVKRESRTLATITFQNFFNKYKKKAGMTGTALTEEEEFREIYGMDVVVVPTNLPVQRIDHHDSIFKTKKEKLNAIVQAVVEAHDKGQPVLVGTITIDASEELSRMLTKRGIQHKVLNAKFHELEAEIVADAGQRGAVTIATNMAGRGTDIKLGEGVAELGGLKIIGTERHESRRIDNQLRGRAGRQGDPGESKFYLSLDDDLMRLFGSEKVKAVYDALKIPEGEEIQHKTISKFVEKAQMKIESNNFAIRKNLMEYDQVNNDQREVIYAERRRVLDGENMRDVIFKFIQDTVESYIDKTCSADLAPSEWQIGELNQLLIPIIPMEPIELTEEEKKSGKLDKFKQRIKEEAAKVYEAKEAEFPEPEHFREIERVVLLKVIDKKWMAHLDDMTPVSYTHLTLPTILL
;
A
#
# COMPACT_ATOMS: atom_id res chain seq x y z
N MET A 1 -29.94 -8.83 -2.54
CA MET A 1 -30.16 -10.15 -1.92
C MET A 1 -30.90 -11.04 -2.89
N SER A 2 -30.33 -12.18 -3.22
CA SER A 2 -30.99 -13.22 -4.01
C SER A 2 -32.15 -13.85 -3.22
N LEU A 3 -33.09 -14.53 -3.91
CA LEU A 3 -34.17 -15.25 -3.23
C LEU A 3 -33.64 -16.34 -2.27
N PHE A 4 -32.48 -16.88 -2.57
CA PHE A 4 -31.78 -17.90 -1.78
C PHE A 4 -31.25 -17.30 -0.47
N GLU A 5 -30.67 -16.11 -0.51
CA GLU A 5 -30.18 -15.37 0.69
C GLU A 5 -31.30 -14.96 1.63
N LYS A 6 -32.50 -14.66 1.08
CA LYS A 6 -33.69 -14.35 1.91
C LYS A 6 -34.21 -15.54 2.71
N VAL A 7 -33.99 -16.77 2.22
CA VAL A 7 -34.50 -17.99 2.87
C VAL A 7 -33.44 -18.63 3.78
N PHE A 8 -32.17 -18.63 3.37
CA PHE A 8 -31.08 -19.35 4.06
C PHE A 8 -30.13 -18.44 4.83
N GLY A 9 -30.36 -17.11 4.82
CA GLY A 9 -29.45 -16.11 5.37
C GLY A 9 -28.17 -15.93 4.54
N THR A 10 -27.46 -14.84 4.78
CA THR A 10 -26.14 -14.56 4.19
C THR A 10 -25.04 -15.38 4.84
N HIS A 11 -23.83 -15.36 4.27
CA HIS A 11 -22.64 -15.92 4.92
C HIS A 11 -22.45 -15.30 6.30
N SER A 12 -22.52 -13.97 6.39
CA SER A 12 -22.39 -13.23 7.65
C SER A 12 -23.43 -13.67 8.69
N ASP A 13 -24.69 -13.90 8.32
CA ASP A 13 -25.72 -14.36 9.27
C ASP A 13 -25.41 -15.71 9.90
N LYS A 14 -24.78 -16.60 9.12
CA LYS A 14 -24.39 -17.94 9.61
C LYS A 14 -23.23 -17.84 10.58
N GLU A 15 -22.25 -17.01 10.28
CA GLU A 15 -21.08 -16.80 11.13
C GLU A 15 -21.44 -16.11 12.44
N LEU A 16 -22.30 -15.08 12.39
CA LEU A 16 -22.79 -14.40 13.57
C LEU A 16 -23.51 -15.35 14.55
N LYS A 17 -24.27 -16.33 14.04
CA LYS A 17 -24.92 -17.35 14.89
C LYS A 17 -23.94 -18.17 15.71
N LYS A 18 -22.71 -18.38 15.21
CA LYS A 18 -21.64 -19.09 15.95
C LYS A 18 -21.02 -18.20 17.04
N ILE A 19 -21.02 -16.88 16.82
CA ILE A 19 -20.39 -15.89 17.71
C ILE A 19 -21.29 -15.50 18.86
N TYR A 20 -22.62 -15.40 18.66
CA TYR A 20 -23.55 -14.99 19.69
C TYR A 20 -23.41 -15.75 21.03
N PRO A 21 -23.25 -17.08 21.07
CA PRO A 21 -23.04 -17.78 22.35
C PRO A 21 -21.78 -17.36 23.11
N ILE A 22 -20.73 -16.91 22.38
CA ILE A 22 -19.50 -16.41 23.01
C ILE A 22 -19.76 -15.02 23.62
N VAL A 23 -20.47 -14.17 22.89
CA VAL A 23 -20.89 -12.85 23.38
C VAL A 23 -21.77 -12.97 24.62
N ASP A 24 -22.72 -13.91 24.62
CA ASP A 24 -23.57 -14.17 25.78
C ASP A 24 -22.76 -14.58 27.04
N LYS A 25 -21.67 -15.35 26.84
CA LYS A 25 -20.74 -15.69 27.95
C LYS A 25 -19.98 -14.47 28.47
N ILE A 26 -19.53 -13.57 27.57
CA ILE A 26 -18.83 -12.34 27.96
C ILE A 26 -19.77 -11.45 28.78
N GLU A 27 -21.00 -11.24 28.30
CA GLU A 27 -21.99 -10.40 28.99
C GLU A 27 -22.42 -10.99 30.36
N ALA A 28 -22.44 -12.31 30.47
CA ALA A 28 -22.75 -12.97 31.73
C ALA A 28 -21.69 -12.73 32.84
N LEU A 29 -20.46 -12.36 32.45
CA LEU A 29 -19.37 -12.05 33.38
C LEU A 29 -19.38 -10.58 33.86
N ASP A 30 -20.23 -9.71 33.31
CA ASP A 30 -20.26 -8.27 33.61
C ASP A 30 -20.36 -7.99 35.11
N SER A 31 -21.33 -8.58 35.80
CA SER A 31 -21.53 -8.36 37.23
C SER A 31 -20.33 -8.85 38.07
N THR A 32 -19.65 -9.90 37.62
CA THR A 32 -18.46 -10.43 38.28
C THR A 32 -17.31 -9.43 38.14
N MET A 33 -17.08 -8.91 36.95
CA MET A 33 -15.99 -7.93 36.69
C MET A 33 -16.24 -6.59 37.40
N GLN A 34 -17.48 -6.12 37.41
CA GLN A 34 -17.87 -4.90 38.15
C GLN A 34 -17.64 -4.98 39.65
N ALA A 35 -17.74 -6.18 40.23
CA ALA A 35 -17.53 -6.39 41.66
C ALA A 35 -16.02 -6.37 42.08
N LEU A 36 -15.11 -6.49 41.12
CA LEU A 36 -13.65 -6.47 41.35
C LEU A 36 -13.17 -5.05 41.64
N SER A 37 -12.23 -4.91 42.57
CA SER A 37 -11.45 -3.67 42.74
C SER A 37 -10.51 -3.46 41.54
N ASP A 38 -9.93 -2.27 41.44
CA ASP A 38 -8.96 -1.97 40.36
C ASP A 38 -7.73 -2.87 40.43
N GLU A 39 -7.26 -3.17 41.66
CA GLU A 39 -6.12 -4.07 41.88
C GLU A 39 -6.46 -5.51 41.49
N GLU A 40 -7.66 -5.99 41.79
CA GLU A 40 -8.11 -7.33 41.41
C GLU A 40 -8.31 -7.43 39.89
N LEU A 41 -8.81 -6.38 39.26
CA LEU A 41 -8.98 -6.34 37.80
C LEU A 41 -7.62 -6.35 37.08
N LYS A 42 -6.64 -5.58 37.55
CA LYS A 42 -5.25 -5.58 37.06
C LYS A 42 -4.57 -6.94 37.28
N ALA A 43 -4.85 -7.61 38.37
CA ALA A 43 -4.28 -8.93 38.71
C ALA A 43 -4.74 -10.03 37.73
N LYS A 44 -5.79 -9.81 36.95
CA LYS A 44 -6.24 -10.73 35.89
C LYS A 44 -5.19 -10.90 34.78
N THR A 45 -4.43 -9.87 34.46
CA THR A 45 -3.40 -9.96 33.41
C THR A 45 -2.29 -10.97 33.74
N PRO A 46 -1.61 -10.93 34.90
CA PRO A 46 -0.65 -11.96 35.25
C PRO A 46 -1.31 -13.34 35.45
N GLU A 47 -2.55 -13.42 35.93
CA GLU A 47 -3.31 -14.67 36.02
C GLU A 47 -3.48 -15.33 34.64
N PHE A 48 -3.90 -14.56 33.65
CA PHE A 48 -4.06 -15.07 32.28
C PHE A 48 -2.73 -15.52 31.66
N LYS A 49 -1.64 -14.77 31.87
CA LYS A 49 -0.30 -15.17 31.43
C LYS A 49 0.11 -16.51 32.02
N GLU A 50 -0.13 -16.72 33.32
CA GLU A 50 0.16 -17.98 34.00
C GLU A 50 -0.70 -19.15 33.48
N ARG A 51 -1.98 -18.89 33.15
CA ARG A 51 -2.87 -19.90 32.55
C ARG A 51 -2.42 -20.30 31.15
N LEU A 52 -1.94 -19.35 30.32
CA LEU A 52 -1.34 -19.65 29.04
C LEU A 52 -0.08 -20.49 29.16
N GLU A 53 0.80 -20.20 30.14
CA GLU A 53 1.99 -21.02 30.44
C GLU A 53 1.63 -22.45 30.89
N LYS A 54 0.48 -22.64 31.51
CA LYS A 54 -0.07 -23.95 31.90
C LYS A 54 -0.76 -24.70 30.76
N GLY A 55 -0.87 -24.10 29.57
CA GLY A 55 -1.36 -24.72 28.35
C GLY A 55 -2.81 -24.41 27.99
N GLU A 56 -3.49 -23.46 28.65
CA GLU A 56 -4.75 -22.92 28.15
C GLU A 56 -4.51 -22.14 26.84
N THR A 57 -5.52 -22.06 26.00
CA THR A 57 -5.45 -21.33 24.74
C THR A 57 -6.02 -19.92 24.87
N LEU A 58 -5.69 -19.02 23.91
CA LEU A 58 -6.31 -17.71 23.85
C LEU A 58 -7.83 -17.78 23.66
N ASP A 59 -8.32 -18.80 22.95
CA ASP A 59 -9.77 -19.01 22.77
C ASP A 59 -10.47 -19.40 24.08
N ASP A 60 -9.81 -20.14 24.96
CA ASP A 60 -10.34 -20.50 26.29
C ASP A 60 -10.44 -19.25 27.17
N LEU A 61 -9.45 -18.37 27.11
CA LEU A 61 -9.39 -17.12 27.88
C LEU A 61 -10.29 -16.01 27.31
N LEU A 62 -10.66 -16.07 26.04
CA LEU A 62 -11.33 -14.99 25.33
C LEU A 62 -12.55 -14.41 26.07
N PRO A 63 -13.52 -15.22 26.56
CA PRO A 63 -14.69 -14.64 27.22
C PRO A 63 -14.34 -13.82 28.47
N GLU A 64 -13.42 -14.32 29.29
CA GLU A 64 -13.00 -13.66 30.53
C GLU A 64 -12.13 -12.43 30.25
N ALA A 65 -11.17 -12.55 29.33
CA ALA A 65 -10.30 -11.45 28.93
C ALA A 65 -11.09 -10.28 28.31
N PHE A 66 -12.08 -10.57 27.45
CA PHE A 66 -12.93 -9.54 26.87
C PHE A 66 -13.81 -8.87 27.91
N ALA A 67 -14.31 -9.61 28.91
CA ALA A 67 -15.07 -9.03 30.03
C ALA A 67 -14.18 -8.10 30.88
N VAL A 68 -12.91 -8.47 31.12
CA VAL A 68 -11.92 -7.61 31.80
C VAL A 68 -11.66 -6.32 31.02
N VAL A 69 -11.41 -6.39 29.72
CA VAL A 69 -11.17 -5.21 28.89
C VAL A 69 -12.41 -4.31 28.83
N ARG A 70 -13.60 -4.92 28.74
CA ARG A 70 -14.87 -4.20 28.71
C ARG A 70 -15.11 -3.39 29.97
N GLU A 71 -14.83 -3.95 31.14
CA GLU A 71 -14.90 -3.27 32.43
C GLU A 71 -13.80 -2.21 32.57
N ALA A 72 -12.56 -2.51 32.17
CA ALA A 72 -11.47 -1.55 32.21
C ALA A 72 -11.76 -0.32 31.34
N ALA A 73 -12.31 -0.52 30.13
CA ALA A 73 -12.68 0.57 29.23
C ALA A 73 -13.83 1.43 29.82
N ASP A 74 -14.78 0.83 30.51
CA ASP A 74 -15.85 1.56 31.21
C ASP A 74 -15.29 2.43 32.33
N ARG A 75 -14.37 1.89 33.16
CA ARG A 75 -13.73 2.64 34.26
C ARG A 75 -12.83 3.77 33.78
N VAL A 76 -11.99 3.50 32.77
CA VAL A 76 -10.92 4.42 32.36
C VAL A 76 -11.43 5.46 31.36
N LEU A 77 -12.24 5.03 30.38
CA LEU A 77 -12.69 5.86 29.26
C LEU A 77 -14.16 6.27 29.38
N HIS A 78 -14.90 5.70 30.35
CA HIS A 78 -16.38 5.80 30.42
C HIS A 78 -17.07 5.31 29.14
N MET A 79 -16.50 4.28 28.52
CA MET A 79 -16.94 3.70 27.26
C MET A 79 -17.08 2.19 27.37
N LYS A 80 -18.28 1.72 27.68
CA LYS A 80 -18.55 0.29 27.73
C LYS A 80 -18.82 -0.26 26.36
N HIS A 81 -18.15 -1.33 25.97
CA HIS A 81 -18.33 -1.95 24.66
C HIS A 81 -19.77 -2.46 24.45
N TYR A 82 -20.36 -2.11 23.33
CA TYR A 82 -21.66 -2.64 22.90
C TYR A 82 -21.55 -4.10 22.45
N ARG A 83 -22.67 -4.80 22.42
CA ARG A 83 -22.75 -6.19 21.94
C ARG A 83 -22.15 -6.36 20.54
N VAL A 84 -22.44 -5.46 19.63
CA VAL A 84 -21.92 -5.47 18.25
C VAL A 84 -20.38 -5.26 18.20
N GLN A 85 -19.84 -4.53 19.18
CA GLN A 85 -18.40 -4.32 19.29
C GLN A 85 -17.68 -5.57 19.85
N LEU A 86 -18.31 -6.33 20.75
CA LEU A 86 -17.80 -7.64 21.18
C LEU A 86 -17.73 -8.62 20.00
N ILE A 87 -18.76 -8.63 19.13
CA ILE A 87 -18.74 -9.42 17.89
C ILE A 87 -17.55 -9.03 17.00
N GLY A 88 -17.34 -7.72 16.78
CA GLY A 88 -16.21 -7.21 16.02
C GLY A 88 -14.86 -7.66 16.59
N GLY A 89 -14.69 -7.57 17.91
CA GLY A 89 -13.48 -8.02 18.61
C GLY A 89 -13.20 -9.52 18.44
N ILE A 90 -14.23 -10.37 18.53
CA ILE A 90 -14.11 -11.82 18.32
C ILE A 90 -13.67 -12.13 16.87
N LEU A 91 -14.27 -11.46 15.88
CA LEU A 91 -13.91 -11.63 14.47
C LEU A 91 -12.45 -11.21 14.21
N LEU A 92 -12.01 -10.09 14.79
CA LEU A 92 -10.62 -9.66 14.71
C LEU A 92 -9.68 -10.70 15.35
N HIS A 93 -10.03 -11.24 16.52
CA HIS A 93 -9.25 -12.31 17.13
C HIS A 93 -9.15 -13.55 16.25
N GLN A 94 -10.20 -13.87 15.50
CA GLN A 94 -10.21 -15.00 14.54
C GLN A 94 -9.39 -14.73 13.26
N GLY A 95 -8.78 -13.57 13.10
CA GLY A 95 -8.03 -13.23 11.88
C GLY A 95 -8.91 -12.87 10.68
N ARG A 96 -10.09 -12.33 10.93
CA ARG A 96 -11.12 -11.98 9.93
C ARG A 96 -11.33 -10.47 9.84
N ILE A 97 -12.16 -10.04 8.91
CA ILE A 97 -12.50 -8.63 8.73
C ILE A 97 -13.96 -8.40 9.15
N PRO A 98 -14.22 -7.84 10.35
CA PRO A 98 -15.54 -7.30 10.68
C PRO A 98 -15.80 -6.03 9.85
N GLU A 99 -16.79 -6.07 8.97
CA GLU A 99 -17.31 -4.86 8.37
C GLU A 99 -18.25 -4.19 9.36
N MET A 100 -17.76 -3.16 10.05
CA MET A 100 -18.49 -2.33 10.97
C MET A 100 -18.64 -0.93 10.40
N ARG A 101 -19.87 -0.43 10.28
CA ARG A 101 -20.10 0.90 9.70
C ARG A 101 -19.31 1.99 10.41
N THR A 102 -19.03 3.06 9.68
CA THR A 102 -18.35 4.22 10.25
C THR A 102 -19.18 4.79 11.41
N GLY A 103 -18.51 5.16 12.52
CA GLY A 103 -19.17 5.61 13.74
C GLY A 103 -19.55 4.49 14.73
N GLU A 104 -19.34 3.22 14.42
CA GLU A 104 -19.61 2.10 15.35
C GLU A 104 -18.49 1.86 16.39
N GLY A 105 -17.48 2.74 16.46
CA GLY A 105 -16.43 2.69 17.49
C GLY A 105 -15.37 1.60 17.26
N LYS A 106 -14.96 1.36 16.02
CA LYS A 106 -13.92 0.38 15.65
C LYS A 106 -12.63 0.52 16.46
N THR A 107 -12.20 1.75 16.75
CA THR A 107 -11.01 2.02 17.56
C THR A 107 -11.11 1.38 18.95
N LEU A 108 -12.30 1.46 19.59
CA LEU A 108 -12.55 0.80 20.89
C LEU A 108 -12.57 -0.74 20.73
N VAL A 109 -13.15 -1.25 19.63
CA VAL A 109 -13.20 -2.69 19.34
C VAL A 109 -11.82 -3.33 19.30
N SER A 110 -10.84 -2.63 18.73
CA SER A 110 -9.46 -3.14 18.61
C SER A 110 -8.80 -3.43 19.96
N THR A 111 -9.24 -2.79 21.05
CA THR A 111 -8.68 -3.03 22.39
C THR A 111 -8.90 -4.46 22.89
N LEU A 112 -10.02 -5.07 22.51
CA LEU A 112 -10.38 -6.45 22.92
C LEU A 112 -9.37 -7.49 22.41
N PRO A 113 -9.21 -7.66 21.08
CA PRO A 113 -8.25 -8.63 20.55
C PRO A 113 -6.80 -8.21 20.78
N ALA A 114 -6.49 -6.92 20.87
CA ALA A 114 -5.14 -6.45 21.14
C ALA A 114 -4.70 -6.91 22.54
N TYR A 115 -5.51 -6.69 23.57
CA TYR A 115 -5.23 -7.17 24.91
C TYR A 115 -5.04 -8.69 24.96
N LEU A 116 -6.00 -9.45 24.42
CA LEU A 116 -5.96 -10.91 24.48
C LEU A 116 -4.70 -11.49 23.82
N ASN A 117 -4.35 -11.00 22.62
CA ASN A 117 -3.17 -11.51 21.92
C ASN A 117 -1.84 -10.98 22.50
N ALA A 118 -1.84 -9.82 23.15
CA ALA A 118 -0.66 -9.29 23.85
C ALA A 118 -0.24 -10.14 25.06
N LEU A 119 -1.15 -10.93 25.63
CA LEU A 119 -0.85 -11.84 26.75
C LEU A 119 0.24 -12.86 26.41
N GLU A 120 0.40 -13.23 25.14
CA GLU A 120 1.49 -14.12 24.70
C GLU A 120 2.89 -13.48 24.77
N GLY A 121 3.00 -12.17 24.98
CA GLY A 121 4.29 -11.45 25.04
C GLY A 121 5.03 -11.35 23.71
N LYS A 122 4.38 -11.69 22.57
CA LYS A 122 5.00 -11.73 21.24
C LYS A 122 4.86 -10.42 20.46
N GLY A 123 4.09 -9.47 20.97
CA GLY A 123 3.81 -8.17 20.36
C GLY A 123 2.59 -8.17 19.43
N VAL A 124 1.79 -7.12 19.56
CA VAL A 124 0.63 -6.83 18.71
C VAL A 124 0.85 -5.49 18.04
N HIS A 125 0.70 -5.42 16.71
CA HIS A 125 0.78 -4.18 15.96
C HIS A 125 -0.63 -3.73 15.57
N ILE A 126 -1.00 -2.50 15.97
CA ILE A 126 -2.21 -1.83 15.49
C ILE A 126 -1.78 -0.86 14.40
N VAL A 127 -2.17 -1.19 13.17
CA VAL A 127 -1.70 -0.50 11.97
C VAL A 127 -2.74 0.51 11.52
N THR A 128 -2.32 1.76 11.37
CA THR A 128 -3.16 2.88 10.93
C THR A 128 -2.65 3.51 9.64
N VAL A 129 -3.41 4.42 9.05
CA VAL A 129 -3.06 5.06 7.77
C VAL A 129 -2.21 6.33 7.91
N ASN A 130 -2.04 6.88 9.12
CA ASN A 130 -1.22 8.08 9.33
C ASN A 130 -0.79 8.27 10.79
N ASP A 131 0.24 9.11 11.00
CA ASP A 131 0.84 9.40 12.30
C ASP A 131 -0.14 10.03 13.31
N TYR A 132 -1.07 10.87 12.82
CA TYR A 132 -2.07 11.49 13.68
C TYR A 132 -2.97 10.43 14.34
N LEU A 133 -3.47 9.49 13.56
CA LEU A 133 -4.31 8.40 14.08
C LEU A 133 -3.50 7.46 14.99
N ALA A 134 -2.27 7.10 14.59
CA ALA A 134 -1.40 6.25 15.40
C ALA A 134 -1.18 6.87 16.80
N LYS A 135 -0.85 8.17 16.85
CA LYS A 135 -0.64 8.90 18.10
C LYS A 135 -1.91 9.03 18.92
N ARG A 136 -3.00 9.51 18.30
CA ARG A 136 -4.30 9.70 18.96
C ARG A 136 -4.80 8.40 19.59
N ASP A 137 -4.77 7.32 18.82
CA ASP A 137 -5.33 6.05 19.25
C ASP A 137 -4.45 5.37 20.32
N ALA A 138 -3.12 5.53 20.23
CA ALA A 138 -2.21 5.10 21.29
C ALA A 138 -2.45 5.85 22.61
N GLU A 139 -2.58 7.19 22.55
CA GLU A 139 -2.83 8.02 23.74
C GLU A 139 -4.22 7.77 24.34
N TRP A 140 -5.21 7.46 23.53
CA TRP A 140 -6.59 7.27 23.96
C TRP A 140 -6.87 5.84 24.40
N MET A 141 -6.67 4.86 23.53
CA MET A 141 -6.93 3.43 23.84
C MET A 141 -5.82 2.82 24.71
N GLY A 142 -4.61 3.35 24.62
CA GLY A 142 -3.47 2.94 25.45
C GLY A 142 -3.77 2.98 26.94
N GLN A 143 -4.57 3.94 27.39
CA GLN A 143 -4.98 4.05 28.80
C GLN A 143 -5.64 2.77 29.33
N VAL A 144 -6.42 2.07 28.51
CA VAL A 144 -7.05 0.78 28.90
C VAL A 144 -6.01 -0.32 29.07
N HIS A 145 -5.06 -0.39 28.13
CA HIS A 145 -4.00 -1.39 28.16
C HIS A 145 -3.02 -1.17 29.32
N GLU A 146 -2.61 0.07 29.54
CA GLU A 146 -1.74 0.47 30.65
C GLU A 146 -2.41 0.25 32.00
N PHE A 147 -3.71 0.55 32.13
CA PHE A 147 -4.48 0.24 33.32
C PHE A 147 -4.45 -1.25 33.65
N LEU A 148 -4.51 -2.11 32.62
CA LEU A 148 -4.43 -3.57 32.77
C LEU A 148 -2.99 -4.10 32.88
N GLY A 149 -1.97 -3.22 32.93
CA GLY A 149 -0.57 -3.58 33.14
C GLY A 149 0.19 -4.03 31.90
N LEU A 150 -0.32 -3.70 30.69
CA LEU A 150 0.40 -3.88 29.43
C LEU A 150 1.13 -2.60 29.03
N THR A 151 2.23 -2.74 28.30
CA THR A 151 3.00 -1.63 27.75
C THR A 151 2.51 -1.25 26.36
N VAL A 152 2.45 0.06 26.09
CA VAL A 152 2.00 0.61 24.80
C VAL A 152 3.08 1.49 24.20
N GLY A 153 3.38 1.27 22.92
CA GLY A 153 4.32 2.07 22.14
C GLY A 153 3.62 2.71 20.95
N VAL A 154 4.17 3.81 20.47
CA VAL A 154 3.76 4.45 19.22
C VAL A 154 4.99 4.75 18.36
N ILE A 155 4.88 4.58 17.06
CA ILE A 155 5.93 4.87 16.10
C ILE A 155 5.42 5.91 15.12
N LEU A 156 6.16 7.01 15.04
CA LEU A 156 5.92 8.13 14.15
C LEU A 156 7.06 8.27 13.14
N ASN A 157 6.81 8.93 12.04
CA ASN A 157 7.81 9.14 10.98
C ASN A 157 9.08 9.84 11.50
N SER A 158 8.94 10.78 12.45
CA SER A 158 10.05 11.53 13.04
C SER A 158 10.94 10.74 13.99
N ASP A 159 10.55 9.52 14.39
CA ASP A 159 11.21 8.78 15.45
C ASP A 159 12.54 8.16 14.99
N LYS A 160 13.53 8.21 15.89
CA LYS A 160 14.83 7.58 15.70
C LYS A 160 14.79 6.09 16.06
N ASN A 161 15.76 5.32 15.59
CA ASN A 161 15.82 3.87 15.74
C ASN A 161 15.71 3.40 17.20
N ASP A 162 16.31 4.11 18.17
CA ASP A 162 16.22 3.71 19.59
C ASP A 162 14.81 3.83 20.15
N ALA A 163 14.09 4.91 19.78
CA ALA A 163 12.69 5.10 20.14
C ALA A 163 11.79 4.06 19.46
N ARG A 164 12.04 3.78 18.18
CA ARG A 164 11.33 2.72 17.43
C ARG A 164 11.52 1.36 18.07
N ARG A 165 12.77 1.00 18.43
CA ARG A 165 13.08 -0.26 19.10
C ARG A 165 12.36 -0.37 20.45
N ALA A 166 12.35 0.70 21.24
CA ALA A 166 11.61 0.75 22.50
C ALA A 166 10.12 0.52 22.30
N ALA A 167 9.52 1.17 21.28
CA ALA A 167 8.11 1.03 20.95
C ALA A 167 7.75 -0.37 20.45
N TYR A 168 8.56 -0.98 19.56
CA TYR A 168 8.33 -2.36 19.12
C TYR A 168 8.50 -3.40 20.25
N ASN A 169 9.24 -3.09 21.31
CA ASN A 169 9.38 -3.97 22.46
C ASN A 169 8.20 -3.89 23.43
N CYS A 170 7.28 -2.95 23.27
CA CYS A 170 6.03 -2.92 24.01
C CYS A 170 5.12 -4.11 23.66
N ASP A 171 4.16 -4.40 24.53
CA ASP A 171 3.17 -5.47 24.30
C ASP A 171 2.26 -5.12 23.11
N ILE A 172 1.91 -3.84 22.96
CA ILE A 172 1.08 -3.31 21.86
C ILE A 172 1.78 -2.09 21.27
N THR A 173 1.89 -2.06 19.93
CA THR A 173 2.53 -0.95 19.20
C THR A 173 1.58 -0.39 18.15
N TYR A 174 1.31 0.93 18.23
CA TYR A 174 0.60 1.67 17.20
C TYR A 174 1.59 2.22 16.18
N VAL A 175 1.34 1.98 14.90
CA VAL A 175 2.28 2.33 13.83
C VAL A 175 1.53 2.54 12.51
N THR A 176 2.08 3.36 11.61
CA THR A 176 1.52 3.47 10.26
C THR A 176 1.98 2.30 9.38
N ASN A 177 1.15 1.93 8.41
CA ASN A 177 1.44 0.88 7.45
C ASN A 177 2.78 1.09 6.72
N ASN A 178 3.09 2.34 6.36
CA ASN A 178 4.32 2.71 5.67
C ASN A 178 5.55 2.54 6.57
N GLU A 179 5.53 3.12 7.77
CA GLU A 179 6.67 3.03 8.70
C GLU A 179 6.95 1.59 9.10
N LEU A 180 5.90 0.81 9.33
CA LEU A 180 5.99 -0.61 9.66
C LEU A 180 6.70 -1.41 8.56
N GLY A 181 6.33 -1.19 7.30
CA GLY A 181 6.95 -1.86 6.17
C GLY A 181 8.35 -1.33 5.85
N PHE A 182 8.59 -0.02 6.01
CA PHE A 182 9.94 0.53 5.85
C PHE A 182 10.89 0.07 6.95
N ASP A 183 10.42 -0.07 8.20
CA ASP A 183 11.24 -0.63 9.28
C ASP A 183 11.62 -2.08 8.99
N TYR A 184 10.69 -2.89 8.44
CA TYR A 184 11.01 -4.24 7.99
C TYR A 184 12.12 -4.25 6.92
N LEU A 185 12.04 -3.36 5.93
CA LEU A 185 13.08 -3.27 4.90
C LEU A 185 14.41 -2.79 5.49
N ARG A 186 14.39 -1.78 6.37
CA ARG A 186 15.59 -1.26 7.07
C ARG A 186 16.26 -2.34 7.91
N ASP A 187 15.50 -3.12 8.65
CA ASP A 187 16.01 -4.21 9.48
C ASP A 187 16.71 -5.31 8.66
N ASN A 188 16.27 -5.51 7.40
CA ASN A 188 16.94 -6.43 6.49
C ASN A 188 18.17 -5.83 5.76
N MET A 189 18.60 -4.61 6.14
CA MET A 189 19.76 -3.93 5.61
C MET A 189 20.81 -3.61 6.69
N VAL A 190 20.53 -3.88 7.99
CA VAL A 190 21.45 -3.60 9.09
C VAL A 190 22.63 -4.58 9.10
N ILE A 191 23.78 -4.14 9.60
CA ILE A 191 25.00 -4.95 9.69
C ILE A 191 25.18 -5.55 11.10
N TYR A 192 24.57 -4.90 12.10
CA TYR A 192 24.67 -5.33 13.49
C TYR A 192 23.28 -5.65 14.06
N LYS A 193 23.20 -6.73 14.87
CA LYS A 193 21.94 -7.21 15.46
C LYS A 193 21.28 -6.16 16.36
N GLU A 194 22.09 -5.37 17.05
CA GLU A 194 21.62 -4.28 17.91
C GLU A 194 20.95 -3.14 17.15
N GLN A 195 21.12 -3.07 15.84
CA GLN A 195 20.46 -2.08 14.98
C GLN A 195 19.03 -2.48 14.61
N LEU A 196 18.65 -3.75 14.78
CA LEU A 196 17.29 -4.20 14.54
C LEU A 196 16.31 -3.45 15.43
N VAL A 197 15.20 -3.02 14.87
CA VAL A 197 14.14 -2.32 15.62
C VAL A 197 12.92 -3.21 15.83
N GLN A 198 12.55 -4.06 14.86
CA GLN A 198 11.39 -4.94 14.95
C GLN A 198 11.68 -6.27 15.65
N ARG A 199 10.63 -6.83 16.24
CA ARG A 199 10.56 -8.24 16.65
C ARG A 199 9.93 -9.07 15.51
N ASP A 200 9.72 -10.36 15.73
CA ASP A 200 8.98 -11.22 14.82
C ASP A 200 7.56 -10.70 14.61
N LEU A 201 7.07 -10.76 13.37
CA LEU A 201 5.74 -10.32 12.98
C LEU A 201 4.69 -11.34 13.44
N HIS A 202 4.10 -11.11 14.62
CA HIS A 202 3.19 -12.06 15.25
C HIS A 202 1.74 -11.77 14.91
N TYR A 203 1.17 -10.65 15.37
CA TYR A 203 -0.22 -10.30 15.11
C TYR A 203 -0.37 -8.84 14.68
N ALA A 204 -1.09 -8.62 13.59
CA ALA A 204 -1.46 -7.30 13.13
C ALA A 204 -2.98 -7.10 13.11
N ILE A 205 -3.44 -5.97 13.62
CA ILE A 205 -4.79 -5.46 13.45
C ILE A 205 -4.70 -4.23 12.56
N VAL A 206 -5.23 -4.32 11.33
CA VAL A 206 -5.16 -3.23 10.36
C VAL A 206 -6.45 -2.41 10.43
N ASP A 207 -6.35 -1.17 10.91
CA ASP A 207 -7.47 -0.24 10.87
C ASP A 207 -7.60 0.36 9.46
N GLU A 208 -8.83 0.57 9.03
CA GLU A 208 -9.15 0.97 7.66
C GLU A 208 -8.47 0.04 6.63
N VAL A 209 -8.64 -1.28 6.84
CA VAL A 209 -7.95 -2.35 6.11
C VAL A 209 -8.10 -2.25 4.58
N ASP A 210 -9.21 -1.73 4.11
CA ASP A 210 -9.46 -1.48 2.69
C ASP A 210 -8.58 -0.34 2.12
N SER A 211 -8.22 0.67 2.91
CA SER A 211 -7.23 1.66 2.49
C SER A 211 -5.84 1.05 2.38
N VAL A 212 -5.42 0.36 3.44
CA VAL A 212 -4.06 -0.17 3.54
C VAL A 212 -3.81 -1.31 2.55
N LEU A 213 -4.73 -2.27 2.47
CA LEU A 213 -4.50 -3.51 1.71
C LEU A 213 -5.07 -3.49 0.28
N ILE A 214 -5.91 -2.52 -0.05
CA ILE A 214 -6.46 -2.37 -1.41
C ILE A 214 -5.94 -1.09 -2.07
N ASP A 215 -6.20 0.09 -1.50
CA ASP A 215 -5.85 1.36 -2.16
C ASP A 215 -4.34 1.58 -2.24
N GLU A 216 -3.64 1.51 -1.10
CA GLU A 216 -2.20 1.73 -1.03
C GLU A 216 -1.37 0.55 -1.57
N ALA A 217 -1.98 -0.64 -1.67
CA ALA A 217 -1.33 -1.86 -2.14
C ALA A 217 -1.10 -1.93 -3.67
N ARG A 218 -1.37 -0.85 -4.39
CA ARG A 218 -1.06 -0.72 -5.83
C ARG A 218 0.41 -0.47 -6.10
N THR A 219 1.16 0.03 -5.13
CA THR A 219 2.57 0.33 -5.25
C THR A 219 3.37 -0.36 -4.16
N PRO A 220 4.52 -0.97 -4.46
CA PRO A 220 5.36 -1.58 -3.45
C PRO A 220 6.01 -0.51 -2.56
N LEU A 221 6.49 -0.94 -1.39
CA LEU A 221 7.39 -0.16 -0.56
C LEU A 221 8.80 -0.29 -1.13
N ILE A 222 9.47 0.84 -1.37
CA ILE A 222 10.79 0.87 -2.01
C ILE A 222 11.72 1.76 -1.19
N ILE A 223 12.87 1.23 -0.78
CA ILE A 223 14.00 2.02 -0.29
C ILE A 223 14.95 2.25 -1.45
N SER A 224 15.22 3.52 -1.76
CA SER A 224 16.04 3.92 -2.89
C SER A 224 17.35 4.58 -2.44
N GLY A 225 18.42 4.29 -3.17
CA GLY A 225 19.70 4.98 -3.06
C GLY A 225 20.00 5.81 -4.31
N GLN A 226 21.03 6.66 -4.27
CA GLN A 226 21.39 7.48 -5.43
C GLN A 226 22.07 6.63 -6.52
N SER A 227 21.61 6.77 -7.77
CA SER A 227 22.22 6.25 -8.96
C SER A 227 23.28 7.23 -9.53
N GLY A 228 24.25 6.71 -10.27
CA GLY A 228 25.28 7.53 -10.93
C GLY A 228 24.89 8.14 -12.28
N LYS A 229 23.67 7.89 -12.81
CA LYS A 229 23.23 8.35 -14.14
C LYS A 229 22.99 9.87 -14.19
N SER A 230 23.24 10.47 -15.37
CA SER A 230 23.06 11.90 -15.65
C SER A 230 21.58 12.29 -15.68
N THR A 231 21.28 13.50 -15.19
CA THR A 231 19.92 14.10 -15.20
C THR A 231 19.63 14.92 -16.46
N ASP A 232 20.61 15.11 -17.34
CA ASP A 232 20.50 16.02 -18.48
C ASP A 232 19.54 15.47 -19.55
N LEU A 233 19.49 14.16 -19.73
CA LEU A 233 18.62 13.49 -20.68
C LEU A 233 17.13 13.79 -20.42
N TYR A 234 16.70 13.84 -19.14
CA TYR A 234 15.32 14.19 -18.78
C TYR A 234 14.93 15.59 -19.24
N LYS A 235 15.84 16.56 -19.10
CA LYS A 235 15.58 17.93 -19.56
C LYS A 235 15.52 18.04 -21.08
N MET A 236 16.34 17.27 -21.78
CA MET A 236 16.31 17.23 -23.24
C MET A 236 15.02 16.59 -23.77
N CYS A 237 14.58 15.48 -23.15
CA CYS A 237 13.31 14.83 -23.49
C CYS A 237 12.11 15.72 -23.14
N ASP A 238 12.12 16.44 -22.00
CA ASP A 238 11.08 17.41 -21.65
C ASP A 238 10.98 18.53 -22.70
N TYR A 239 12.13 19.09 -23.11
CA TYR A 239 12.17 20.15 -24.12
C TYR A 239 11.54 19.69 -25.46
N LEU A 240 11.81 18.45 -25.88
CA LEU A 240 11.22 17.89 -27.09
C LEU A 240 9.72 17.60 -26.87
N ALA A 241 9.34 16.97 -25.75
CA ALA A 241 7.96 16.64 -25.44
C ALA A 241 7.00 17.84 -25.45
N ARG A 242 7.47 19.01 -24.98
CA ARG A 242 6.71 20.28 -25.03
C ARG A 242 6.37 20.75 -26.45
N ARG A 243 7.11 20.32 -27.44
CA ARG A 243 6.95 20.72 -28.85
C ARG A 243 6.13 19.73 -29.65
N MET A 244 6.08 18.49 -29.21
CA MET A 244 5.35 17.41 -29.86
C MET A 244 3.84 17.59 -29.71
N LYS A 245 3.11 17.18 -30.74
CA LYS A 245 1.65 17.33 -30.82
C LYS A 245 0.97 16.00 -30.53
N ARG A 246 -0.01 16.05 -29.64
CA ARG A 246 -0.89 14.90 -29.37
C ARG A 246 -1.80 14.67 -30.59
N GLY A 247 -1.87 13.41 -31.03
CA GLY A 247 -2.82 12.97 -32.04
C GLY A 247 -4.25 12.85 -31.51
N THR A 248 -5.23 12.88 -32.41
CA THR A 248 -6.67 12.80 -32.10
C THR A 248 -7.21 11.38 -32.13
N ALA A 249 -6.51 10.44 -32.79
CA ALA A 249 -6.92 9.04 -32.89
C ALA A 249 -6.83 8.35 -31.52
N SER A 250 -7.86 7.58 -31.15
CA SER A 250 -7.79 6.74 -29.95
C SER A 250 -7.04 5.43 -30.25
N MET A 251 -6.22 4.95 -29.31
CA MET A 251 -5.47 3.70 -29.48
C MET A 251 -6.39 2.47 -29.65
N GLU A 252 -7.63 2.49 -29.14
CA GLU A 252 -8.62 1.42 -29.33
C GLU A 252 -9.05 1.32 -30.81
N ILE A 253 -9.23 2.46 -31.48
CA ILE A 253 -9.58 2.50 -32.91
C ILE A 253 -8.39 2.03 -33.75
N SER A 254 -7.17 2.48 -33.42
CA SER A 254 -5.95 2.08 -34.11
C SER A 254 -5.69 0.56 -34.04
N LYS A 255 -5.96 -0.08 -32.90
CA LYS A 255 -5.84 -1.56 -32.75
C LYS A 255 -6.89 -2.32 -33.57
N LEU A 256 -8.14 -1.82 -33.63
CA LEU A 256 -9.23 -2.47 -34.38
C LEU A 256 -9.00 -2.37 -35.87
N ASP A 257 -8.54 -1.22 -36.33
CA ASP A 257 -8.31 -0.94 -37.74
C ASP A 257 -7.03 -1.62 -38.25
N ALA A 258 -6.00 -1.75 -37.43
CA ALA A 258 -4.83 -2.57 -37.73
C ALA A 258 -5.19 -4.07 -37.90
N ILE A 259 -6.17 -4.57 -37.16
CA ILE A 259 -6.71 -5.93 -37.31
C ILE A 259 -7.55 -6.03 -38.59
N MET A 260 -8.23 -4.95 -39.03
CA MET A 260 -9.04 -4.89 -40.24
C MET A 260 -8.26 -4.51 -41.51
N GLY A 261 -6.96 -4.17 -41.38
CA GLY A 261 -6.11 -3.83 -42.52
C GLY A 261 -6.42 -2.47 -43.16
N THR A 262 -7.06 -1.55 -42.45
CA THR A 262 -7.25 -0.17 -42.88
C THR A 262 -6.04 0.68 -42.51
N GLU A 263 -5.39 1.34 -43.47
CA GLU A 263 -4.38 2.33 -43.19
C GLU A 263 -5.03 3.55 -42.52
N ILE A 264 -4.70 3.79 -41.26
CA ILE A 264 -5.12 5.02 -40.58
C ILE A 264 -4.06 6.07 -40.83
N GLU A 265 -4.49 7.24 -41.27
CA GLU A 265 -3.67 8.44 -41.17
C GLU A 265 -3.52 8.77 -39.65
N GLU A 266 -2.42 8.33 -39.09
CA GLU A 266 -2.02 8.76 -37.74
C GLU A 266 -1.73 10.26 -37.77
N ASP A 267 -2.55 11.05 -37.09
CA ASP A 267 -2.29 12.48 -36.92
C ASP A 267 -1.51 12.72 -35.62
N GLY A 268 -0.57 13.68 -35.64
CA GLY A 268 0.25 14.05 -34.49
C GLY A 268 1.48 13.17 -34.28
N ASP A 269 2.23 13.48 -33.25
CA ASP A 269 3.54 12.88 -32.95
C ASP A 269 3.42 11.74 -31.93
N TYR A 270 2.37 11.72 -31.12
CA TYR A 270 2.09 10.66 -30.16
C TYR A 270 0.60 10.47 -29.87
N LEU A 271 0.22 9.25 -29.53
CA LEU A 271 -1.13 8.87 -29.12
C LEU A 271 -1.18 8.61 -27.61
N VAL A 272 -2.33 8.89 -27.00
CA VAL A 272 -2.54 8.73 -25.55
C VAL A 272 -3.72 7.83 -25.31
N ASP A 273 -3.52 6.80 -24.52
CA ASP A 273 -4.58 6.02 -23.91
C ASP A 273 -4.77 6.47 -22.44
N GLU A 274 -5.79 7.28 -22.22
CA GLU A 274 -6.09 7.81 -20.88
C GLU A 274 -6.61 6.72 -19.93
N LYS A 275 -7.21 5.66 -20.48
CA LYS A 275 -7.81 4.57 -19.72
C LYS A 275 -6.75 3.61 -19.19
N ASP A 276 -5.79 3.26 -20.04
CA ASP A 276 -4.68 2.37 -19.70
C ASP A 276 -3.43 3.17 -19.22
N LYS A 277 -3.54 4.50 -19.15
CA LYS A 277 -2.47 5.45 -18.77
C LYS A 277 -1.17 5.25 -19.59
N GLN A 278 -1.31 5.00 -20.89
CA GLN A 278 -0.19 4.73 -21.81
C GLN A 278 -0.02 5.83 -22.86
N VAL A 279 1.22 5.98 -23.33
CA VAL A 279 1.58 6.88 -24.42
C VAL A 279 2.43 6.13 -25.43
N VAL A 280 2.14 6.27 -26.71
CA VAL A 280 2.89 5.65 -27.82
C VAL A 280 3.24 6.70 -28.83
N LEU A 281 4.50 6.68 -29.32
CA LEU A 281 4.94 7.53 -30.42
C LEU A 281 4.38 7.02 -31.75
N THR A 282 3.93 7.95 -32.61
CA THR A 282 3.59 7.65 -34.01
C THR A 282 4.86 7.53 -34.85
N ALA A 283 4.74 7.05 -36.08
CA ALA A 283 5.86 7.02 -37.02
C ALA A 283 6.46 8.41 -37.27
N GLN A 284 5.65 9.48 -37.22
CA GLN A 284 6.12 10.85 -37.30
C GLN A 284 6.89 11.26 -36.05
N GLY A 285 6.37 10.95 -34.85
CA GLY A 285 7.01 11.26 -33.60
C GLY A 285 8.37 10.56 -33.44
N VAL A 286 8.48 9.31 -33.89
CA VAL A 286 9.77 8.59 -33.91
C VAL A 286 10.79 9.35 -34.75
N LYS A 287 10.43 9.81 -35.93
CA LYS A 287 11.33 10.60 -36.81
C LYS A 287 11.77 11.92 -36.16
N GLU A 288 10.88 12.58 -35.45
CA GLU A 288 11.24 13.82 -34.72
C GLU A 288 12.26 13.54 -33.60
N VAL A 289 12.10 12.42 -32.85
CA VAL A 289 13.05 11.98 -31.82
C VAL A 289 14.41 11.65 -32.45
N GLU A 290 14.42 10.88 -33.53
CA GLU A 290 15.65 10.52 -34.26
C GLU A 290 16.40 11.76 -34.75
N GLN A 291 15.70 12.72 -35.31
CA GLN A 291 16.29 13.99 -35.79
C GLN A 291 16.84 14.83 -34.61
N PHE A 292 16.11 14.92 -33.51
CA PHE A 292 16.49 15.75 -32.38
C PHE A 292 17.72 15.20 -31.65
N PHE A 293 17.79 13.87 -31.46
CA PHE A 293 18.90 13.21 -30.77
C PHE A 293 20.03 12.81 -31.71
N HIS A 294 19.89 13.03 -33.02
CA HIS A 294 20.86 12.61 -34.05
C HIS A 294 21.19 11.11 -34.02
N ILE A 295 20.15 10.28 -33.90
CA ILE A 295 20.24 8.82 -33.92
C ILE A 295 19.64 8.27 -35.21
N ASP A 296 20.21 7.16 -35.72
CA ASP A 296 19.79 6.56 -36.98
C ASP A 296 18.54 5.68 -36.84
N ASN A 297 18.34 5.06 -35.67
CA ASN A 297 17.22 4.18 -35.40
C ASN A 297 16.80 4.26 -33.91
N PHE A 298 15.59 4.78 -33.67
CA PHE A 298 15.03 4.89 -32.33
C PHE A 298 14.91 3.53 -31.63
N SER A 299 14.60 2.45 -32.36
CA SER A 299 14.38 1.12 -31.80
C SER A 299 15.67 0.31 -31.53
N ASP A 300 16.84 0.91 -31.73
CA ASP A 300 18.11 0.23 -31.48
C ASP A 300 18.35 0.04 -29.97
N ALA A 301 19.00 -1.06 -29.60
CA ALA A 301 19.34 -1.39 -28.21
C ALA A 301 20.22 -0.31 -27.54
N ASP A 302 21.07 0.38 -28.29
CA ASP A 302 21.93 1.46 -27.80
C ASP A 302 21.12 2.72 -27.42
N ASN A 303 19.87 2.85 -27.89
CA ASN A 303 19.01 4.01 -27.69
C ASN A 303 17.90 3.77 -26.65
N ILE A 304 17.94 2.68 -25.88
CA ILE A 304 16.92 2.29 -24.89
C ILE A 304 16.69 3.41 -23.86
N ASP A 305 17.74 4.06 -23.38
CA ASP A 305 17.62 5.18 -22.42
C ASP A 305 16.88 6.37 -23.04
N ILE A 306 17.08 6.69 -24.31
CA ILE A 306 16.37 7.76 -25.01
C ILE A 306 14.91 7.39 -25.19
N GLN A 307 14.62 6.16 -25.63
CA GLN A 307 13.25 5.65 -25.78
C GLN A 307 12.48 5.77 -24.46
N HIS A 308 13.06 5.24 -23.39
CA HIS A 308 12.44 5.23 -22.08
C HIS A 308 12.17 6.65 -21.57
N ASN A 309 13.18 7.51 -21.57
CA ASN A 309 13.03 8.88 -21.07
C ASN A 309 12.08 9.72 -21.91
N MET A 310 12.01 9.49 -23.22
CA MET A 310 11.06 10.19 -24.11
C MET A 310 9.62 9.78 -23.81
N ILE A 311 9.35 8.49 -23.62
CA ILE A 311 8.03 8.00 -23.22
C ILE A 311 7.63 8.55 -21.85
N MET A 312 8.57 8.59 -20.89
CA MET A 312 8.30 9.16 -19.56
C MET A 312 8.03 10.66 -19.62
N ALA A 313 8.74 11.42 -20.45
CA ALA A 313 8.47 12.83 -20.66
C ALA A 313 7.07 13.08 -21.26
N LEU A 314 6.69 12.30 -22.26
CA LEU A 314 5.35 12.39 -22.88
C LEU A 314 4.25 11.99 -21.86
N ARG A 315 4.46 10.92 -21.05
CA ARG A 315 3.55 10.55 -19.96
C ARG A 315 3.39 11.67 -18.95
N ALA A 316 4.49 12.29 -18.54
CA ALA A 316 4.47 13.40 -17.59
C ALA A 316 3.63 14.58 -18.11
N HIS A 317 3.70 14.88 -19.43
CA HIS A 317 2.93 15.97 -20.04
C HIS A 317 1.46 15.61 -20.28
N ALA A 318 1.19 14.40 -20.76
CA ALA A 318 -0.13 14.00 -21.24
C ALA A 318 -1.05 13.42 -20.15
N LEU A 319 -0.48 12.77 -19.13
CA LEU A 319 -1.23 11.97 -18.15
C LEU A 319 -1.02 12.35 -16.70
N MET A 320 -0.03 13.24 -16.39
CA MET A 320 0.24 13.65 -15.00
C MET A 320 -0.08 15.13 -14.84
N PHE A 321 -1.02 15.43 -13.94
CA PHE A 321 -1.55 16.78 -13.77
C PHE A 321 -1.19 17.32 -12.38
N ARG A 322 -0.72 18.57 -12.37
CA ARG A 322 -0.46 19.30 -11.13
C ARG A 322 -1.77 19.51 -10.37
N ASP A 323 -1.70 19.51 -9.05
CA ASP A 323 -2.83 19.65 -8.11
C ASP A 323 -3.88 18.51 -8.21
N LYS A 324 -3.59 17.48 -9.01
CA LYS A 324 -4.35 16.22 -9.08
C LYS A 324 -3.45 15.04 -8.67
N ASP A 325 -2.40 14.78 -9.44
CA ASP A 325 -1.50 13.64 -9.25
C ASP A 325 -0.28 14.00 -8.38
N TYR A 326 0.10 15.28 -8.36
CA TYR A 326 1.21 15.81 -7.57
C TYR A 326 1.03 17.29 -7.27
N VAL A 327 1.74 17.78 -6.26
CA VAL A 327 1.90 19.20 -5.95
C VAL A 327 3.37 19.60 -6.00
N VAL A 328 3.64 20.89 -6.23
CA VAL A 328 5.00 21.45 -6.14
C VAL A 328 5.07 22.33 -4.91
N LYS A 329 5.93 21.97 -3.95
CA LYS A 329 6.15 22.71 -2.72
C LYS A 329 7.66 22.74 -2.42
N ASP A 330 8.20 23.89 -2.03
CA ASP A 330 9.61 24.08 -1.65
C ASP A 330 10.62 23.57 -2.71
N ASP A 331 10.33 23.82 -4.00
CA ASP A 331 11.12 23.37 -5.16
C ASP A 331 11.21 21.83 -5.30
N GLU A 332 10.22 21.11 -4.75
CA GLU A 332 10.11 19.66 -4.85
C GLU A 332 8.73 19.23 -5.37
N VAL A 333 8.72 18.15 -6.18
CA VAL A 333 7.51 17.47 -6.56
C VAL A 333 7.12 16.48 -5.47
N LEU A 334 5.89 16.59 -4.97
CA LEU A 334 5.33 15.69 -3.95
C LEU A 334 4.11 14.98 -4.52
N ILE A 335 4.07 13.66 -4.39
CA ILE A 335 2.94 12.85 -4.87
C ILE A 335 1.70 13.16 -4.04
N VAL A 336 0.57 13.30 -4.72
CA VAL A 336 -0.77 13.28 -4.09
C VAL A 336 -1.36 11.91 -4.34
N ASP A 337 -1.73 11.23 -3.28
CA ASP A 337 -2.40 9.95 -3.38
C ASP A 337 -3.79 10.12 -3.99
N GLU A 338 -4.05 9.42 -5.08
CA GLU A 338 -5.29 9.49 -5.87
C GLU A 338 -6.54 9.12 -5.02
N PHE A 339 -6.37 8.26 -4.01
CA PHE A 339 -7.47 7.75 -3.19
C PHE A 339 -7.70 8.59 -1.95
N THR A 340 -6.64 8.95 -1.24
CA THR A 340 -6.75 9.71 -0.01
C THR A 340 -6.68 11.21 -0.22
N GLY A 341 -6.19 11.66 -1.38
CA GLY A 341 -5.94 13.07 -1.68
C GLY A 341 -4.86 13.68 -0.79
N ARG A 342 -4.02 12.87 -0.14
CA ARG A 342 -2.96 13.31 0.77
C ARG A 342 -1.62 13.38 0.08
N ILE A 343 -0.78 14.31 0.52
CA ILE A 343 0.62 14.35 0.11
C ILE A 343 1.34 13.14 0.74
N MET A 344 2.14 12.44 -0.06
CA MET A 344 2.95 11.29 0.34
C MET A 344 4.43 11.70 0.43
N PRO A 345 4.92 12.21 1.59
CA PRO A 345 6.30 12.63 1.72
C PRO A 345 7.26 11.45 1.56
N GLY A 346 8.37 11.68 0.84
CA GLY A 346 9.40 10.67 0.65
C GLY A 346 9.11 9.61 -0.41
N ARG A 347 7.89 9.54 -0.94
CA ARG A 347 7.57 8.67 -2.09
C ARG A 347 7.89 9.38 -3.41
N ARG A 348 8.29 8.58 -4.40
CA ARG A 348 8.56 9.04 -5.78
C ARG A 348 7.89 8.11 -6.76
N PHE A 349 7.47 8.64 -7.91
CA PHE A 349 7.04 7.80 -9.02
C PHE A 349 8.23 6.98 -9.52
N SER A 350 7.98 5.73 -9.88
CA SER A 350 8.99 4.80 -10.41
C SER A 350 9.43 5.15 -11.84
N ASP A 351 10.44 4.44 -12.29
CA ASP A 351 10.85 4.33 -13.70
C ASP A 351 11.19 5.68 -14.37
N GLY A 352 11.75 6.63 -13.63
CA GLY A 352 12.10 7.93 -14.17
C GLY A 352 10.92 8.90 -14.35
N LEU A 353 9.67 8.48 -14.12
CA LEU A 353 8.50 9.35 -14.26
C LEU A 353 8.57 10.56 -13.32
N HIS A 354 9.07 10.37 -12.09
CA HIS A 354 9.22 11.47 -11.14
C HIS A 354 10.21 12.53 -11.64
N GLN A 355 11.34 12.09 -12.20
CA GLN A 355 12.33 12.97 -12.81
C GLN A 355 11.78 13.69 -14.05
N ALA A 356 10.96 13.00 -14.84
CA ALA A 356 10.27 13.62 -15.98
C ALA A 356 9.28 14.71 -15.52
N ILE A 357 8.58 14.51 -14.40
CA ILE A 357 7.72 15.53 -13.79
C ILE A 357 8.55 16.68 -13.21
N GLU A 358 9.67 16.38 -12.53
CA GLU A 358 10.61 17.40 -12.03
C GLU A 358 11.12 18.28 -13.19
N ALA A 359 11.45 17.67 -14.35
CA ALA A 359 11.86 18.41 -15.56
C ALA A 359 10.69 19.26 -16.11
N LYS A 360 9.48 18.68 -16.19
CA LYS A 360 8.26 19.38 -16.64
C LYS A 360 7.96 20.63 -15.79
N GLU A 361 8.10 20.55 -14.48
CA GLU A 361 7.82 21.65 -13.56
C GLU A 361 9.00 22.60 -13.40
N ASN A 362 10.14 22.36 -14.08
CA ASN A 362 11.38 23.12 -13.98
C ASN A 362 11.96 23.21 -12.57
N VAL A 363 11.69 22.23 -11.73
CA VAL A 363 12.36 22.07 -10.43
C VAL A 363 13.66 21.30 -10.60
N LYS A 364 14.46 21.22 -9.55
CA LYS A 364 15.75 20.51 -9.61
C LYS A 364 15.51 19.01 -9.85
N VAL A 365 15.88 18.51 -11.04
CA VAL A 365 15.83 17.08 -11.34
C VAL A 365 16.84 16.34 -10.46
N LYS A 366 16.33 15.49 -9.57
CA LYS A 366 17.17 14.64 -8.71
C LYS A 366 17.66 13.44 -9.53
N ARG A 367 18.85 12.91 -9.18
CA ARG A 367 19.41 11.72 -9.86
C ARG A 367 18.43 10.56 -9.76
N GLU A 368 18.47 9.67 -10.73
CA GLU A 368 17.75 8.40 -10.67
C GLU A 368 18.08 7.69 -9.35
N SER A 369 17.10 7.04 -8.81
CA SER A 369 17.25 6.24 -7.61
C SER A 369 17.42 4.78 -7.99
N ARG A 370 18.43 4.13 -7.40
CA ARG A 370 18.61 2.69 -7.47
C ARG A 370 17.81 2.03 -6.36
N THR A 371 17.09 0.97 -6.67
CA THR A 371 16.35 0.20 -5.67
C THR A 371 17.33 -0.55 -4.76
N LEU A 372 17.30 -0.26 -3.47
CA LEU A 372 18.09 -0.94 -2.45
C LEU A 372 17.32 -2.11 -1.83
N ALA A 373 16.03 -1.90 -1.55
CA ALA A 373 15.13 -2.93 -1.02
C ALA A 373 13.70 -2.61 -1.45
N THR A 374 12.91 -3.64 -1.69
CA THR A 374 11.50 -3.51 -2.07
C THR A 374 10.69 -4.66 -1.49
N ILE A 375 9.41 -4.39 -1.19
CA ILE A 375 8.41 -5.41 -0.86
C ILE A 375 7.01 -4.86 -1.17
N THR A 376 6.12 -5.70 -1.70
CA THR A 376 4.71 -5.34 -1.84
C THR A 376 3.99 -5.39 -0.49
N PHE A 377 2.93 -4.57 -0.30
CA PHE A 377 2.10 -4.65 0.92
C PHE A 377 1.52 -6.04 1.10
N GLN A 378 1.12 -6.70 0.01
CA GLN A 378 0.58 -8.06 0.01
C GLN A 378 1.58 -9.03 0.65
N ASN A 379 2.80 -9.07 0.14
CA ASN A 379 3.85 -9.96 0.65
C ASN A 379 4.28 -9.58 2.07
N PHE A 380 4.32 -8.29 2.40
CA PHE A 380 4.67 -7.84 3.74
C PHE A 380 3.65 -8.30 4.80
N PHE A 381 2.36 -7.99 4.60
CA PHE A 381 1.33 -8.38 5.57
C PHE A 381 1.11 -9.90 5.63
N ASN A 382 1.41 -10.64 4.56
CA ASN A 382 1.37 -12.11 4.59
C ASN A 382 2.48 -12.74 5.44
N LYS A 383 3.49 -11.99 5.89
CA LYS A 383 4.51 -12.46 6.84
C LYS A 383 4.01 -12.54 8.29
N TYR A 384 2.93 -11.88 8.62
CA TYR A 384 2.35 -12.02 9.95
C TYR A 384 1.78 -13.42 10.17
N LYS A 385 2.06 -14.01 11.35
CA LYS A 385 1.48 -15.31 11.72
C LYS A 385 -0.03 -15.23 11.83
N LYS A 386 -0.55 -14.09 12.31
CA LYS A 386 -1.96 -13.76 12.41
C LYS A 386 -2.18 -12.33 11.96
N LYS A 387 -3.19 -12.11 11.16
CA LYS A 387 -3.59 -10.77 10.73
C LYS A 387 -5.11 -10.66 10.71
N ALA A 388 -5.60 -9.48 11.02
CA ALA A 388 -7.00 -9.11 10.97
C ALA A 388 -7.12 -7.66 10.51
N GLY A 389 -8.28 -7.25 10.08
CA GLY A 389 -8.50 -5.87 9.70
C GLY A 389 -9.93 -5.43 9.97
N MET A 390 -10.17 -4.14 10.06
CA MET A 390 -11.49 -3.56 10.27
C MET A 390 -11.72 -2.36 9.36
N THR A 391 -12.94 -2.24 8.84
CA THR A 391 -13.38 -1.10 8.04
C THR A 391 -14.92 -1.06 8.00
N GLY A 392 -15.47 0.02 7.48
CA GLY A 392 -16.92 0.14 7.22
C GLY A 392 -17.37 -0.31 5.84
N THR A 393 -16.45 -0.78 4.97
CA THR A 393 -16.68 -0.94 3.53
C THR A 393 -15.84 -2.06 2.89
N ALA A 394 -15.74 -3.23 3.52
CA ALA A 394 -14.92 -4.34 3.02
C ALA A 394 -15.65 -5.29 2.05
N LEU A 395 -16.97 -5.41 2.17
CA LEU A 395 -17.74 -6.44 1.47
C LEU A 395 -17.61 -6.38 -0.07
N THR A 396 -17.42 -5.19 -0.62
CA THR A 396 -17.24 -5.02 -2.07
C THR A 396 -15.96 -5.66 -2.59
N GLU A 397 -14.95 -5.81 -1.73
CA GLU A 397 -13.62 -6.34 -2.03
C GLU A 397 -13.37 -7.70 -1.34
N GLU A 398 -14.43 -8.40 -0.88
CA GLU A 398 -14.31 -9.66 -0.13
C GLU A 398 -13.52 -10.72 -0.91
N GLU A 399 -13.71 -10.81 -2.22
CA GLU A 399 -13.01 -11.75 -3.09
C GLU A 399 -11.50 -11.52 -3.03
N GLU A 400 -11.05 -10.27 -3.13
CA GLU A 400 -9.64 -9.90 -3.05
C GLU A 400 -9.05 -10.17 -1.66
N PHE A 401 -9.76 -9.81 -0.57
CA PHE A 401 -9.30 -10.10 0.78
C PHE A 401 -9.13 -11.60 1.03
N ARG A 402 -10.01 -12.41 0.47
CA ARG A 402 -9.93 -13.86 0.60
C ARG A 402 -8.81 -14.46 -0.25
N GLU A 403 -8.68 -14.05 -1.49
CA GLU A 403 -7.72 -14.62 -2.44
C GLU A 403 -6.27 -14.22 -2.13
N ILE A 404 -6.03 -12.95 -1.81
CA ILE A 404 -4.68 -12.42 -1.60
C ILE A 404 -4.23 -12.57 -0.14
N TYR A 405 -5.12 -12.27 0.81
CA TYR A 405 -4.73 -12.19 2.23
C TYR A 405 -5.26 -13.34 3.09
N GLY A 406 -6.12 -14.19 2.55
CA GLY A 406 -6.73 -15.29 3.29
C GLY A 406 -7.72 -14.85 4.37
N MET A 407 -8.25 -13.63 4.27
CA MET A 407 -9.20 -13.05 5.23
C MET A 407 -10.60 -12.99 4.61
N ASP A 408 -11.62 -13.47 5.30
CA ASP A 408 -13.00 -13.29 4.89
C ASP A 408 -13.65 -12.08 5.60
N VAL A 409 -14.72 -11.58 4.99
CA VAL A 409 -15.46 -10.42 5.48
C VAL A 409 -16.77 -10.86 6.15
N VAL A 410 -17.01 -10.40 7.36
CA VAL A 410 -18.28 -10.61 8.07
C VAL A 410 -18.92 -9.27 8.38
N VAL A 411 -20.12 -9.05 7.83
CA VAL A 411 -20.87 -7.82 8.08
C VAL A 411 -21.49 -7.88 9.47
N VAL A 412 -21.10 -6.93 10.32
CA VAL A 412 -21.61 -6.81 11.69
C VAL A 412 -22.79 -5.84 11.69
N PRO A 413 -23.92 -6.18 12.36
CA PRO A 413 -25.06 -5.28 12.46
C PRO A 413 -24.67 -4.00 13.22
N THR A 414 -25.36 -2.89 12.94
CA THR A 414 -25.18 -1.64 13.68
C THR A 414 -25.83 -1.70 15.06
N ASN A 415 -25.27 -0.98 16.03
CA ASN A 415 -25.82 -0.89 17.39
C ASN A 415 -27.23 -0.30 17.38
N LEU A 416 -27.43 0.80 16.63
CA LEU A 416 -28.73 1.41 16.41
C LEU A 416 -29.11 1.37 14.92
N PRO A 417 -30.41 1.30 14.57
CA PRO A 417 -30.83 1.29 13.18
C PRO A 417 -30.37 2.55 12.43
N VAL A 418 -29.93 2.38 11.20
CA VAL A 418 -29.51 3.51 10.34
C VAL A 418 -30.72 4.30 9.89
N GLN A 419 -30.74 5.60 10.19
CA GLN A 419 -31.82 6.54 9.81
C GLN A 419 -31.46 7.38 8.57
N ARG A 420 -30.22 7.29 8.06
CA ARG A 420 -29.78 8.05 6.88
C ARG A 420 -30.58 7.68 5.64
N ILE A 421 -30.97 8.71 4.87
CA ILE A 421 -31.66 8.57 3.58
C ILE A 421 -30.63 8.74 2.45
N ASP A 422 -30.42 7.70 1.66
CA ASP A 422 -29.57 7.75 0.49
C ASP A 422 -30.43 8.01 -0.75
N HIS A 423 -30.37 9.24 -1.30
CA HIS A 423 -31.12 9.67 -2.47
C HIS A 423 -30.52 9.09 -3.77
N HIS A 424 -31.34 9.02 -4.82
CA HIS A 424 -30.86 8.67 -6.16
C HIS A 424 -29.93 9.75 -6.71
N ASP A 425 -29.01 9.33 -7.58
CA ASP A 425 -28.10 10.25 -8.26
C ASP A 425 -28.87 11.22 -9.15
N SER A 426 -28.42 12.48 -9.16
CA SER A 426 -28.86 13.52 -10.12
C SER A 426 -27.85 13.66 -11.22
N ILE A 427 -28.27 13.49 -12.48
CA ILE A 427 -27.37 13.48 -13.63
C ILE A 427 -27.68 14.65 -14.54
N PHE A 428 -26.67 15.41 -14.92
CA PHE A 428 -26.71 16.59 -15.74
C PHE A 428 -25.92 16.37 -17.04
N LYS A 429 -26.24 17.17 -18.06
CA LYS A 429 -25.56 17.11 -19.35
C LYS A 429 -24.11 17.58 -19.22
N THR A 430 -23.91 18.72 -18.55
CA THR A 430 -22.62 19.39 -18.46
C THR A 430 -22.14 19.54 -17.02
N LYS A 431 -20.83 19.65 -16.85
CA LYS A 431 -20.19 19.95 -15.55
C LYS A 431 -20.69 21.27 -14.95
N LYS A 432 -20.93 22.29 -15.79
CA LYS A 432 -21.42 23.59 -15.33
C LYS A 432 -22.82 23.52 -14.72
N GLU A 433 -23.75 22.78 -15.36
CA GLU A 433 -25.09 22.55 -14.82
C GLU A 433 -25.04 21.82 -13.48
N LYS A 434 -24.23 20.76 -13.40
CA LYS A 434 -23.97 19.99 -12.17
C LYS A 434 -23.50 20.89 -11.03
N LEU A 435 -22.46 21.71 -11.26
CA LEU A 435 -21.92 22.61 -10.24
C LEU A 435 -22.95 23.64 -9.76
N ASN A 436 -23.77 24.19 -10.66
CA ASN A 436 -24.83 25.12 -10.29
C ASN A 436 -25.90 24.43 -9.40
N ALA A 437 -26.26 23.19 -9.71
CA ALA A 437 -27.22 22.42 -8.92
C ALA A 437 -26.64 22.08 -7.52
N ILE A 438 -25.35 21.74 -7.44
CA ILE A 438 -24.66 21.52 -6.17
C ILE A 438 -24.68 22.78 -5.30
N VAL A 439 -24.29 23.94 -5.87
CA VAL A 439 -24.31 25.23 -5.16
C VAL A 439 -25.71 25.55 -4.65
N GLN A 440 -26.73 25.32 -5.46
CA GLN A 440 -28.12 25.55 -5.05
C GLN A 440 -28.52 24.64 -3.87
N ALA A 441 -28.15 23.34 -3.94
CA ALA A 441 -28.42 22.38 -2.86
C ALA A 441 -27.70 22.71 -1.55
N VAL A 442 -26.48 23.27 -1.64
CA VAL A 442 -25.71 23.77 -0.48
C VAL A 442 -26.41 24.99 0.14
N VAL A 443 -26.82 25.98 -0.69
CA VAL A 443 -27.53 27.18 -0.22
C VAL A 443 -28.82 26.78 0.50
N GLU A 444 -29.65 25.92 -0.10
CA GLU A 444 -30.92 25.48 0.48
C GLU A 444 -30.74 24.78 1.85
N ALA A 445 -29.70 23.98 2.00
CA ALA A 445 -29.36 23.30 3.26
C ALA A 445 -28.84 24.31 4.31
N HIS A 446 -27.91 25.17 3.89
CA HIS A 446 -27.34 26.20 4.75
C HIS A 446 -28.43 27.16 5.29
N ASP A 447 -29.37 27.61 4.45
CA ASP A 447 -30.47 28.49 4.83
C ASP A 447 -31.43 27.83 5.86
N LYS A 448 -31.55 26.50 5.83
CA LYS A 448 -32.23 25.70 6.84
C LYS A 448 -31.45 25.52 8.14
N GLY A 449 -30.16 25.85 8.12
CA GLY A 449 -29.21 25.59 9.20
C GLY A 449 -28.73 24.15 9.25
N GLN A 450 -28.95 23.34 8.21
CA GLN A 450 -28.47 21.98 8.09
C GLN A 450 -26.98 21.99 7.70
N PRO A 451 -26.06 21.26 8.39
CA PRO A 451 -24.69 21.17 8.00
C PRO A 451 -24.53 20.35 6.71
N VAL A 452 -23.57 20.77 5.87
CA VAL A 452 -23.30 20.15 4.57
C VAL A 452 -21.83 19.77 4.46
N LEU A 453 -21.57 18.52 4.08
CA LEU A 453 -20.24 18.05 3.66
C LEU A 453 -20.28 17.74 2.18
N VAL A 454 -19.48 18.47 1.38
CA VAL A 454 -19.35 18.27 -0.05
C VAL A 454 -18.07 17.50 -0.33
N GLY A 455 -18.20 16.29 -0.90
CA GLY A 455 -17.07 15.47 -1.34
C GLY A 455 -16.71 15.78 -2.79
N THR A 456 -15.44 16.11 -3.04
CA THR A 456 -14.88 16.35 -4.37
C THR A 456 -13.75 15.37 -4.66
N ILE A 457 -13.49 15.04 -5.93
CA ILE A 457 -12.42 14.12 -6.32
C ILE A 457 -11.09 14.84 -6.41
N THR A 458 -11.07 16.06 -6.96
CA THR A 458 -9.84 16.82 -7.22
C THR A 458 -9.75 18.10 -6.41
N ILE A 459 -8.51 18.59 -6.21
CA ILE A 459 -8.26 19.87 -5.56
C ILE A 459 -8.89 20.99 -6.38
N ASP A 460 -8.74 20.96 -7.71
CA ASP A 460 -9.31 21.96 -8.63
C ASP A 460 -10.84 22.05 -8.49
N ALA A 461 -11.54 20.91 -8.43
CA ALA A 461 -12.99 20.89 -8.23
C ALA A 461 -13.37 21.51 -6.87
N SER A 462 -12.58 21.26 -5.82
CA SER A 462 -12.81 21.87 -4.50
C SER A 462 -12.61 23.37 -4.51
N GLU A 463 -11.59 23.88 -5.22
CA GLU A 463 -11.31 25.31 -5.34
C GLU A 463 -12.34 26.02 -6.24
N GLU A 464 -12.79 25.38 -7.34
CA GLU A 464 -13.84 25.90 -8.19
C GLU A 464 -15.16 26.08 -7.43
N LEU A 465 -15.56 25.04 -6.70
CA LEU A 465 -16.76 25.07 -5.87
C LEU A 465 -16.65 26.12 -4.74
N SER A 466 -15.48 26.21 -4.10
CA SER A 466 -15.20 27.23 -3.09
C SER A 466 -15.38 28.65 -3.65
N ARG A 467 -14.84 28.94 -4.83
CA ARG A 467 -15.03 30.24 -5.49
C ARG A 467 -16.51 30.54 -5.81
N MET A 468 -17.28 29.51 -6.19
CA MET A 468 -18.73 29.67 -6.48
C MET A 468 -19.52 29.95 -5.20
N LEU A 469 -19.24 29.26 -4.10
CA LEU A 469 -19.88 29.49 -2.81
C LEU A 469 -19.54 30.86 -2.22
N THR A 470 -18.28 31.30 -2.34
CA THR A 470 -17.84 32.64 -1.93
C THR A 470 -18.61 33.73 -2.69
N LYS A 471 -18.83 33.57 -4.02
CA LYS A 471 -19.65 34.50 -4.80
C LYS A 471 -21.12 34.55 -4.36
N ARG A 472 -21.64 33.50 -3.71
CA ARG A 472 -22.98 33.43 -3.14
C ARG A 472 -23.04 33.91 -1.67
N GLY A 473 -21.89 34.31 -1.09
CA GLY A 473 -21.79 34.76 0.29
C GLY A 473 -21.85 33.65 1.34
N ILE A 474 -21.72 32.39 0.96
CA ILE A 474 -21.73 31.24 1.87
C ILE A 474 -20.34 31.07 2.50
N GLN A 475 -20.29 31.18 3.83
CA GLN A 475 -19.08 30.85 4.59
C GLN A 475 -18.86 29.33 4.57
N HIS A 476 -17.65 28.90 4.27
CA HIS A 476 -17.30 27.48 4.18
C HIS A 476 -15.83 27.23 4.51
N LYS A 477 -15.52 26.00 4.88
CA LYS A 477 -14.14 25.51 5.08
C LYS A 477 -13.79 24.57 3.94
N VAL A 478 -12.52 24.59 3.50
CA VAL A 478 -11.99 23.69 2.47
C VAL A 478 -10.92 22.81 3.07
N LEU A 479 -11.07 21.51 2.92
CA LEU A 479 -10.15 20.49 3.37
C LEU A 479 -9.62 19.71 2.15
N ASN A 480 -8.38 19.98 1.78
CA ASN A 480 -7.67 19.30 0.70
C ASN A 480 -6.19 19.10 1.07
N ALA A 481 -5.41 18.46 0.20
CA ALA A 481 -4.00 18.16 0.46
C ALA A 481 -3.13 19.37 0.82
N LYS A 482 -3.54 20.59 0.47
CA LYS A 482 -2.81 21.82 0.81
C LYS A 482 -2.98 22.24 2.29
N PHE A 483 -4.05 21.77 2.98
CA PHE A 483 -4.44 22.19 4.32
C PHE A 483 -4.58 21.05 5.32
N HIS A 484 -3.83 19.97 5.14
CA HIS A 484 -3.97 18.74 5.95
C HIS A 484 -3.63 18.91 7.44
N GLU A 485 -2.83 19.92 7.80
CA GLU A 485 -2.44 20.18 9.21
C GLU A 485 -3.64 20.60 10.08
N LEU A 486 -4.67 21.20 9.47
CA LEU A 486 -5.89 21.63 10.14
C LEU A 486 -7.05 20.64 10.02
N GLU A 487 -6.78 19.44 9.49
CA GLU A 487 -7.80 18.45 9.16
C GLU A 487 -8.74 18.13 10.32
N ALA A 488 -8.17 17.81 11.49
CA ALA A 488 -8.96 17.41 12.66
C ALA A 488 -9.89 18.52 13.17
N GLU A 489 -9.41 19.77 13.14
CA GLU A 489 -10.18 20.93 13.57
C GLU A 489 -11.34 21.25 12.61
N ILE A 490 -11.08 21.19 11.30
CA ILE A 490 -12.10 21.42 10.27
C ILE A 490 -13.18 20.35 10.34
N VAL A 491 -12.81 19.08 10.55
CA VAL A 491 -13.76 17.97 10.63
C VAL A 491 -14.60 18.04 11.90
N ALA A 492 -14.02 18.47 13.03
CA ALA A 492 -14.75 18.62 14.28
C ALA A 492 -15.91 19.63 14.14
N ASP A 493 -15.71 20.69 13.36
CA ASP A 493 -16.72 21.72 13.14
C ASP A 493 -17.74 21.37 12.04
N ALA A 494 -17.47 20.36 11.21
CA ALA A 494 -18.30 20.02 10.05
C ALA A 494 -19.75 19.62 10.40
N GLY A 495 -20.00 19.18 11.64
CA GLY A 495 -21.33 18.81 12.14
C GLY A 495 -22.09 19.94 12.81
N GLN A 496 -21.55 21.16 12.89
CA GLN A 496 -22.19 22.29 13.55
C GLN A 496 -23.29 22.90 12.68
N ARG A 497 -24.28 23.55 13.31
CA ARG A 497 -25.42 24.14 12.61
C ARG A 497 -24.98 25.11 11.51
N GLY A 498 -25.45 24.87 10.28
CA GLY A 498 -25.16 25.67 9.10
C GLY A 498 -23.71 25.59 8.60
N ALA A 499 -22.88 24.69 9.14
CA ALA A 499 -21.52 24.50 8.66
C ALA A 499 -21.52 23.98 7.22
N VAL A 500 -20.64 24.54 6.37
CA VAL A 500 -20.41 24.04 5.02
C VAL A 500 -18.92 23.67 4.91
N THR A 501 -18.65 22.40 4.61
CA THR A 501 -17.30 21.88 4.47
C THR A 501 -17.14 21.24 3.08
N ILE A 502 -16.11 21.64 2.34
CA ILE A 502 -15.71 20.98 1.10
C ILE A 502 -14.49 20.13 1.41
N ALA A 503 -14.56 18.85 1.13
CA ALA A 503 -13.46 17.93 1.39
C ALA A 503 -13.09 17.13 0.12
N THR A 504 -11.80 17.05 -0.19
CA THR A 504 -11.33 16.14 -1.24
C THR A 504 -11.27 14.72 -0.69
N ASN A 505 -11.79 13.77 -1.46
CA ASN A 505 -11.79 12.32 -1.22
C ASN A 505 -11.92 11.94 0.27
N MET A 506 -10.87 11.34 0.82
CA MET A 506 -10.83 10.74 2.13
C MET A 506 -10.33 11.67 3.23
N ALA A 507 -10.22 12.97 2.97
CA ALA A 507 -9.84 13.94 3.99
C ALA A 507 -10.79 13.82 5.20
N GLY A 508 -10.22 13.74 6.40
CA GLY A 508 -10.98 13.45 7.64
C GLY A 508 -11.31 11.97 7.87
N ARG A 509 -10.74 11.01 7.12
CA ARG A 509 -10.91 9.58 7.38
C ARG A 509 -10.38 9.22 8.78
N GLY A 510 -11.08 8.34 9.49
CA GLY A 510 -10.76 7.98 10.87
C GLY A 510 -11.15 9.02 11.92
N THR A 511 -11.70 10.19 11.50
CA THR A 511 -12.20 11.23 12.40
C THR A 511 -13.73 11.25 12.40
N ASP A 512 -14.32 11.31 13.58
CA ASP A 512 -15.77 11.31 13.74
C ASP A 512 -16.35 12.73 13.64
N ILE A 513 -17.43 12.89 12.85
CA ILE A 513 -18.19 14.15 12.77
C ILE A 513 -19.36 14.06 13.75
N LYS A 514 -19.28 14.82 14.83
CA LYS A 514 -20.34 14.89 15.83
C LYS A 514 -21.34 15.99 15.45
N LEU A 515 -22.62 15.67 15.51
CA LEU A 515 -23.67 16.66 15.26
C LEU A 515 -23.73 17.66 16.42
N GLY A 516 -23.86 18.95 16.08
CA GLY A 516 -24.12 20.01 17.05
C GLY A 516 -25.54 19.91 17.63
N GLU A 517 -25.78 20.67 18.70
CA GLU A 517 -27.08 20.69 19.38
C GLU A 517 -28.21 21.15 18.41
N GLY A 518 -29.32 20.40 18.38
CA GLY A 518 -30.49 20.68 17.53
C GLY A 518 -30.30 20.36 16.03
N VAL A 519 -29.12 19.88 15.59
CA VAL A 519 -28.87 19.55 14.18
C VAL A 519 -29.63 18.30 13.74
N ALA A 520 -29.82 17.34 14.64
CA ALA A 520 -30.61 16.14 14.36
C ALA A 520 -32.02 16.46 13.92
N GLU A 521 -32.67 17.48 14.53
CA GLU A 521 -34.03 17.95 14.19
C GLU A 521 -34.10 18.59 12.80
N LEU A 522 -32.95 19.10 12.29
CA LEU A 522 -32.84 19.68 10.96
C LEU A 522 -32.55 18.63 9.86
N GLY A 523 -32.54 17.34 10.23
CA GLY A 523 -32.28 16.24 9.32
C GLY A 523 -30.84 15.72 9.37
N GLY A 524 -30.00 16.19 10.30
CA GLY A 524 -28.60 15.77 10.48
C GLY A 524 -27.67 16.26 9.38
N LEU A 525 -26.54 15.60 9.21
CA LEU A 525 -25.52 15.97 8.22
C LEU A 525 -25.96 15.57 6.80
N LYS A 526 -25.91 16.54 5.88
CA LYS A 526 -26.13 16.34 4.45
C LYS A 526 -24.83 16.09 3.72
N ILE A 527 -24.74 14.96 3.02
CA ILE A 527 -23.60 14.59 2.17
C ILE A 527 -23.95 14.90 0.71
N ILE A 528 -23.08 15.64 0.05
CA ILE A 528 -23.15 15.91 -1.39
C ILE A 528 -21.89 15.36 -2.04
N GLY A 529 -22.00 14.33 -2.88
CA GLY A 529 -20.92 13.86 -3.74
C GLY A 529 -20.95 14.60 -5.07
N THR A 530 -19.86 15.20 -5.49
CA THR A 530 -19.79 15.95 -6.75
C THR A 530 -19.57 15.05 -7.96
N GLU A 531 -19.13 13.81 -7.73
CA GLU A 531 -18.90 12.76 -8.73
C GLU A 531 -18.95 11.40 -8.06
N ARG A 532 -19.05 10.32 -8.84
CA ARG A 532 -18.82 8.96 -8.38
C ARG A 532 -17.33 8.64 -8.49
N HIS A 533 -16.79 8.04 -7.47
CA HIS A 533 -15.41 7.56 -7.45
C HIS A 533 -15.24 6.30 -8.30
N GLU A 534 -14.01 5.91 -8.57
CA GLU A 534 -13.68 4.68 -9.29
C GLU A 534 -14.16 3.42 -8.56
N SER A 535 -14.28 3.47 -7.24
CA SER A 535 -14.77 2.38 -6.40
C SER A 535 -16.03 2.75 -5.64
N ARG A 536 -17.02 1.83 -5.63
CA ARG A 536 -18.26 1.93 -4.84
C ARG A 536 -17.97 2.05 -3.35
N ARG A 537 -16.87 1.47 -2.91
CA ARG A 537 -16.40 1.51 -1.54
C ARG A 537 -16.14 2.94 -1.06
N ILE A 538 -15.44 3.75 -1.86
CA ILE A 538 -15.14 5.15 -1.55
C ILE A 538 -16.44 5.97 -1.47
N ASP A 539 -17.39 5.74 -2.37
CA ASP A 539 -18.72 6.38 -2.30
C ASP A 539 -19.44 6.03 -0.99
N ASN A 540 -19.37 4.76 -0.56
CA ASN A 540 -19.98 4.31 0.69
C ASN A 540 -19.28 4.90 1.92
N GLN A 541 -17.98 5.11 1.88
CA GLN A 541 -17.25 5.82 2.94
C GLN A 541 -17.66 7.28 3.06
N LEU A 542 -17.87 7.96 1.92
CA LEU A 542 -18.38 9.33 1.91
C LEU A 542 -19.79 9.38 2.49
N ARG A 543 -20.70 8.51 2.05
CA ARG A 543 -22.05 8.38 2.65
C ARG A 543 -22.00 8.08 4.15
N GLY A 544 -21.06 7.23 4.58
CA GLY A 544 -20.87 6.83 5.97
C GLY A 544 -20.43 7.95 6.92
N ARG A 545 -20.17 9.16 6.40
CA ARG A 545 -19.93 10.35 7.23
C ARG A 545 -21.18 10.84 7.93
N ALA A 546 -22.38 10.53 7.41
CA ALA A 546 -23.66 10.87 7.98
C ALA A 546 -24.44 9.63 8.46
N GLY A 547 -25.39 9.82 9.36
CA GLY A 547 -26.28 8.77 9.87
C GLY A 547 -25.56 7.77 10.78
N ARG A 548 -24.75 8.24 11.72
CA ARG A 548 -24.00 7.45 12.68
C ARG A 548 -24.76 7.25 13.97
N GLN A 549 -24.64 6.09 14.60
CA GLN A 549 -25.25 5.77 15.89
C GLN A 549 -26.74 6.17 16.01
N GLY A 550 -27.49 5.91 14.92
CA GLY A 550 -28.94 6.26 14.87
C GLY A 550 -29.25 7.72 14.57
N ASP A 551 -28.24 8.57 14.31
CA ASP A 551 -28.48 9.95 13.88
C ASP A 551 -29.16 10.00 12.51
N PRO A 552 -30.03 10.99 12.25
CA PRO A 552 -30.54 11.27 10.92
C PRO A 552 -29.42 11.80 10.01
N GLY A 553 -29.63 11.73 8.72
CA GLY A 553 -28.72 12.24 7.71
C GLY A 553 -29.23 11.97 6.32
N GLU A 554 -28.62 12.58 5.33
CA GLU A 554 -28.94 12.31 3.93
C GLU A 554 -27.69 12.33 3.04
N SER A 555 -27.73 11.60 1.94
CA SER A 555 -26.68 11.62 0.93
C SER A 555 -27.26 11.71 -0.48
N LYS A 556 -26.61 12.50 -1.34
CA LYS A 556 -26.95 12.62 -2.76
C LYS A 556 -25.70 12.84 -3.60
N PHE A 557 -25.60 12.15 -4.73
CA PHE A 557 -24.55 12.36 -5.71
C PHE A 557 -25.06 13.14 -6.91
N TYR A 558 -24.23 14.06 -7.39
CA TYR A 558 -24.47 14.88 -8.57
C TYR A 558 -23.43 14.54 -9.63
N LEU A 559 -23.88 14.10 -10.80
CA LEU A 559 -23.05 13.58 -11.88
C LEU A 559 -23.25 14.41 -13.13
N SER A 560 -22.24 14.44 -14.01
CA SER A 560 -22.38 14.95 -15.39
C SER A 560 -21.89 13.92 -16.39
N LEU A 561 -22.31 14.07 -17.66
CA LEU A 561 -21.78 13.22 -18.73
C LEU A 561 -20.32 13.53 -19.07
N ASP A 562 -19.82 14.69 -18.61
CA ASP A 562 -18.43 15.13 -18.76
C ASP A 562 -17.50 14.60 -17.67
N ASP A 563 -18.03 13.95 -16.62
CA ASP A 563 -17.21 13.37 -15.54
C ASP A 563 -16.38 12.20 -16.09
N ASP A 564 -15.16 12.04 -15.59
CA ASP A 564 -14.19 11.05 -16.10
C ASP A 564 -14.76 9.63 -16.13
N LEU A 565 -15.44 9.20 -15.06
CA LEU A 565 -16.10 7.90 -15.00
C LEU A 565 -17.13 7.72 -16.14
N MET A 566 -17.92 8.76 -16.41
CA MET A 566 -18.95 8.74 -17.45
C MET A 566 -18.32 8.82 -18.85
N ARG A 567 -17.27 9.61 -19.02
CA ARG A 567 -16.54 9.79 -20.29
C ARG A 567 -15.80 8.52 -20.71
N LEU A 568 -15.06 7.89 -19.77
CA LEU A 568 -14.21 6.73 -20.06
C LEU A 568 -15.00 5.40 -20.13
N PHE A 569 -16.03 5.24 -19.34
CA PHE A 569 -16.75 3.98 -19.18
C PHE A 569 -18.25 4.09 -19.48
N GLY A 570 -18.80 5.31 -19.59
CA GLY A 570 -20.21 5.60 -19.77
C GLY A 570 -20.71 5.51 -21.19
N SER A 571 -19.80 5.52 -22.16
CA SER A 571 -19.96 5.42 -23.60
C SER A 571 -21.13 6.21 -24.27
N GLU A 572 -21.03 6.33 -25.55
CA GLU A 572 -22.01 6.92 -26.48
C GLU A 572 -23.46 6.48 -26.27
N LYS A 573 -23.69 5.30 -25.65
CA LYS A 573 -25.06 4.80 -25.36
C LYS A 573 -25.83 5.68 -24.37
N VAL A 574 -25.18 6.19 -23.31
CA VAL A 574 -25.82 7.09 -22.35
C VAL A 574 -26.06 8.45 -22.97
N LYS A 575 -25.08 8.90 -23.78
CA LYS A 575 -25.20 10.16 -24.54
C LYS A 575 -26.35 10.09 -25.54
N ALA A 576 -26.46 8.97 -26.30
CA ALA A 576 -27.57 8.73 -27.22
C ALA A 576 -28.93 8.66 -26.52
N VAL A 577 -29.02 8.07 -25.34
CA VAL A 577 -30.25 8.07 -24.51
C VAL A 577 -30.59 9.48 -24.06
N TYR A 578 -29.60 10.28 -23.68
CA TYR A 578 -29.81 11.67 -23.26
C TYR A 578 -30.34 12.53 -24.45
N ASP A 579 -29.72 12.41 -25.60
CA ASP A 579 -30.12 13.14 -26.79
C ASP A 579 -31.50 12.68 -27.35
N ALA A 580 -31.82 11.39 -27.20
CA ALA A 580 -33.11 10.83 -27.57
C ALA A 580 -34.28 11.33 -26.67
N LEU A 581 -34.01 11.58 -25.41
CA LEU A 581 -34.99 12.05 -24.43
C LEU A 581 -35.27 13.57 -24.57
N LYS A 582 -34.50 14.31 -25.39
CA LYS A 582 -34.62 15.77 -25.62
C LYS A 582 -34.79 16.58 -24.32
N ILE A 583 -33.99 16.27 -23.29
CA ILE A 583 -34.09 16.92 -22.00
C ILE A 583 -33.59 18.36 -22.10
N PRO A 584 -34.34 19.35 -21.58
CA PRO A 584 -33.91 20.76 -21.59
C PRO A 584 -32.62 20.96 -20.79
N GLU A 585 -31.84 22.00 -21.16
CA GLU A 585 -30.66 22.39 -20.37
C GLU A 585 -31.06 22.77 -18.94
N GLY A 586 -30.31 22.25 -17.97
CA GLY A 586 -30.51 22.52 -16.55
C GLY A 586 -31.48 21.58 -15.81
N GLU A 587 -32.16 20.68 -16.52
CA GLU A 587 -33.01 19.67 -15.88
C GLU A 587 -32.21 18.43 -15.45
N GLU A 588 -32.44 17.99 -14.21
CA GLU A 588 -31.84 16.77 -13.69
C GLU A 588 -32.58 15.52 -14.17
N ILE A 589 -31.80 14.47 -14.44
CA ILE A 589 -32.35 13.15 -14.69
C ILE A 589 -32.16 12.30 -13.43
N GLN A 590 -33.25 11.83 -12.87
CA GLN A 590 -33.28 10.82 -11.83
C GLN A 590 -33.87 9.52 -12.42
N HIS A 591 -33.01 8.62 -12.90
CA HIS A 591 -33.49 7.36 -13.44
C HIS A 591 -32.67 6.17 -12.94
N LYS A 592 -33.33 5.18 -12.34
CA LYS A 592 -32.69 3.96 -11.79
C LYS A 592 -31.80 3.22 -12.77
N THR A 593 -32.10 3.28 -14.06
CA THR A 593 -31.33 2.59 -15.10
C THR A 593 -29.93 3.20 -15.25
N ILE A 594 -29.82 4.54 -15.13
CA ILE A 594 -28.55 5.24 -15.31
C ILE A 594 -27.67 5.04 -14.06
N SER A 595 -28.24 5.10 -12.86
CA SER A 595 -27.49 4.75 -11.63
C SER A 595 -26.94 3.32 -11.67
N LYS A 596 -27.71 2.36 -12.19
CA LYS A 596 -27.22 0.98 -12.40
C LYS A 596 -26.12 0.88 -13.46
N PHE A 597 -26.14 1.77 -14.44
CA PHE A 597 -25.10 1.82 -15.46
C PHE A 597 -23.78 2.33 -14.86
N VAL A 598 -23.84 3.42 -14.07
CA VAL A 598 -22.68 3.94 -13.34
C VAL A 598 -22.09 2.87 -12.41
N GLU A 599 -22.95 2.16 -11.67
CA GLU A 599 -22.50 1.06 -10.80
C GLU A 599 -21.79 -0.07 -11.57
N LYS A 600 -22.28 -0.43 -12.76
CA LYS A 600 -21.61 -1.40 -13.63
C LYS A 600 -20.26 -0.90 -14.14
N ALA A 601 -20.13 0.41 -14.44
CA ALA A 601 -18.87 1.00 -14.83
C ALA A 601 -17.86 0.92 -13.66
N GLN A 602 -18.28 1.27 -12.44
CA GLN A 602 -17.45 1.13 -11.25
C GLN A 602 -17.00 -0.32 -11.03
N MET A 603 -17.92 -1.30 -11.14
CA MET A 603 -17.57 -2.73 -11.01
C MET A 603 -16.52 -3.17 -12.03
N LYS A 604 -16.57 -2.64 -13.26
CA LYS A 604 -15.56 -2.95 -14.28
C LYS A 604 -14.19 -2.38 -13.92
N ILE A 605 -14.15 -1.16 -13.39
CA ILE A 605 -12.90 -0.54 -12.93
C ILE A 605 -12.35 -1.30 -11.73
N GLU A 606 -13.19 -1.63 -10.74
CA GLU A 606 -12.82 -2.44 -9.58
C GLU A 606 -12.16 -3.76 -10.00
N SER A 607 -12.78 -4.47 -10.96
CA SER A 607 -12.23 -5.72 -11.50
C SER A 607 -10.90 -5.54 -12.23
N ASN A 608 -10.75 -4.46 -13.01
CA ASN A 608 -9.48 -4.16 -13.68
C ASN A 608 -8.38 -3.84 -12.65
N ASN A 609 -8.71 -3.02 -11.65
CA ASN A 609 -7.77 -2.66 -10.59
C ASN A 609 -7.35 -3.87 -9.76
N PHE A 610 -8.27 -4.77 -9.48
CA PHE A 610 -7.97 -6.05 -8.83
C PHE A 610 -7.01 -6.89 -9.68
N ALA A 611 -7.28 -7.02 -10.98
CA ALA A 611 -6.38 -7.74 -11.90
C ALA A 611 -4.97 -7.15 -11.92
N ILE A 612 -4.84 -5.81 -11.92
CA ILE A 612 -3.54 -5.12 -11.87
C ILE A 612 -2.80 -5.46 -10.57
N ARG A 613 -3.48 -5.36 -9.40
CA ARG A 613 -2.87 -5.70 -8.09
C ARG A 613 -2.49 -7.17 -7.99
N LYS A 614 -3.32 -8.06 -8.52
CA LYS A 614 -3.03 -9.49 -8.57
C LYS A 614 -1.80 -9.79 -9.42
N ASN A 615 -1.73 -9.22 -10.62
CA ASN A 615 -0.57 -9.35 -11.50
C ASN A 615 0.70 -8.81 -10.81
N LEU A 616 0.63 -7.64 -10.16
CA LEU A 616 1.76 -7.09 -9.42
C LEU A 616 2.26 -8.07 -8.34
N MET A 617 1.34 -8.67 -7.60
CA MET A 617 1.67 -9.67 -6.58
C MET A 617 2.29 -10.93 -7.20
N GLU A 618 1.71 -11.46 -8.28
CA GLU A 618 2.22 -12.66 -8.96
C GLU A 618 3.64 -12.45 -9.51
N TYR A 619 3.94 -11.28 -10.08
CA TYR A 619 5.29 -10.93 -10.51
C TYR A 619 6.25 -10.76 -9.32
N ASP A 620 5.83 -10.09 -8.24
CA ASP A 620 6.66 -9.94 -7.04
C ASP A 620 6.83 -11.27 -6.28
N GLN A 621 5.97 -12.28 -6.52
CA GLN A 621 6.08 -13.57 -5.84
C GLN A 621 7.42 -14.25 -6.12
N VAL A 622 7.91 -14.19 -7.35
CA VAL A 622 9.23 -14.75 -7.70
C VAL A 622 10.34 -14.04 -6.93
N ASN A 623 10.28 -12.70 -6.90
CA ASN A 623 11.21 -11.89 -6.11
C ASN A 623 11.07 -12.15 -4.61
N ASN A 624 9.85 -12.41 -4.14
CA ASN A 624 9.56 -12.68 -2.73
C ASN A 624 10.13 -14.03 -2.29
N ASP A 625 9.98 -15.08 -3.09
CA ASP A 625 10.54 -16.39 -2.79
C ASP A 625 12.08 -16.33 -2.68
N GLN A 626 12.71 -15.59 -3.58
CA GLN A 626 14.16 -15.35 -3.53
C GLN A 626 14.54 -14.47 -2.33
N ARG A 627 13.77 -13.43 -2.04
CA ARG A 627 13.97 -12.53 -0.89
C ARG A 627 13.91 -13.32 0.43
N GLU A 628 12.96 -14.24 0.57
CA GLU A 628 12.85 -15.06 1.77
C GLU A 628 14.09 -15.91 2.01
N VAL A 629 14.62 -16.54 0.97
CA VAL A 629 15.86 -17.32 1.07
C VAL A 629 17.05 -16.43 1.45
N ILE A 630 17.21 -15.31 0.75
CA ILE A 630 18.35 -14.40 1.00
C ILE A 630 18.26 -13.75 2.38
N TYR A 631 17.08 -13.31 2.79
CA TYR A 631 16.89 -12.69 4.11
C TYR A 631 17.01 -13.70 5.26
N ALA A 632 16.62 -14.96 5.05
CA ALA A 632 16.84 -16.02 6.02
C ALA A 632 18.35 -16.32 6.20
N GLU A 633 19.10 -16.46 5.09
CA GLU A 633 20.57 -16.63 5.16
C GLU A 633 21.24 -15.41 5.79
N ARG A 634 20.83 -14.22 5.41
CA ARG A 634 21.30 -12.97 6.00
C ARG A 634 21.05 -12.91 7.51
N ARG A 635 19.87 -13.35 7.95
CA ARG A 635 19.51 -13.39 9.36
C ARG A 635 20.39 -14.35 10.16
N ARG A 636 20.69 -15.53 9.61
CA ARG A 636 21.63 -16.49 10.24
C ARG A 636 23.00 -15.87 10.47
N VAL A 637 23.52 -15.16 9.46
CA VAL A 637 24.80 -14.44 9.56
C VAL A 637 24.73 -13.35 10.63
N LEU A 638 23.63 -12.58 10.66
CA LEU A 638 23.41 -11.47 11.60
C LEU A 638 23.25 -11.98 13.05
N ASP A 639 22.62 -13.13 13.24
CA ASP A 639 22.42 -13.77 14.57
C ASP A 639 23.71 -14.37 15.13
N GLY A 640 24.81 -14.35 14.37
CA GLY A 640 26.14 -14.74 14.82
C GLY A 640 26.39 -16.24 14.71
N GLU A 641 25.68 -16.96 13.81
CA GLU A 641 26.04 -18.33 13.49
C GLU A 641 27.49 -18.37 12.98
N ASN A 642 28.24 -19.39 13.39
CA ASN A 642 29.58 -19.58 12.89
C ASN A 642 29.54 -20.01 11.41
N MET A 643 29.92 -19.10 10.52
CA MET A 643 29.85 -19.31 9.09
C MET A 643 31.12 -19.96 8.50
N ARG A 644 32.07 -20.35 9.35
CA ARG A 644 33.36 -20.92 8.92
C ARG A 644 33.20 -22.07 7.92
N ASP A 645 32.37 -23.05 8.26
CA ASP A 645 32.16 -24.21 7.39
C ASP A 645 31.46 -23.85 6.06
N VAL A 646 30.56 -22.86 6.09
CA VAL A 646 29.91 -22.33 4.89
C VAL A 646 30.91 -21.60 4.00
N ILE A 647 31.81 -20.81 4.58
CA ILE A 647 32.88 -20.12 3.84
C ILE A 647 33.86 -21.13 3.22
N PHE A 648 34.25 -22.16 3.95
CA PHE A 648 35.08 -23.24 3.41
C PHE A 648 34.39 -23.92 2.24
N LYS A 649 33.08 -24.17 2.34
CA LYS A 649 32.32 -24.72 1.20
C LYS A 649 32.35 -23.79 -0.01
N PHE A 650 32.13 -22.48 0.20
CA PHE A 650 32.23 -21.51 -0.90
C PHE A 650 33.60 -21.47 -1.56
N ILE A 651 34.69 -21.57 -0.77
CA ILE A 651 36.06 -21.66 -1.30
C ILE A 651 36.21 -22.93 -2.15
N GLN A 652 35.73 -24.08 -1.63
CA GLN A 652 35.86 -25.38 -2.33
C GLN A 652 35.03 -25.38 -3.62
N ASP A 653 33.79 -24.88 -3.60
CA ASP A 653 32.91 -24.82 -4.75
C ASP A 653 33.47 -23.86 -5.82
N THR A 654 34.09 -22.75 -5.41
CA THR A 654 34.74 -21.79 -6.32
C THR A 654 35.95 -22.42 -6.99
N VAL A 655 36.83 -23.06 -6.21
CA VAL A 655 37.98 -23.77 -6.73
C VAL A 655 37.56 -24.85 -7.73
N GLU A 656 36.58 -25.66 -7.40
CA GLU A 656 36.07 -26.71 -8.28
C GLU A 656 35.47 -26.14 -9.56
N SER A 657 34.67 -25.09 -9.48
CA SER A 657 34.09 -24.43 -10.67
C SER A 657 35.15 -23.90 -11.63
N TYR A 658 36.23 -23.32 -11.12
CA TYR A 658 37.32 -22.83 -12.00
C TYR A 658 38.16 -23.95 -12.57
N ILE A 659 38.40 -25.00 -11.81
CA ILE A 659 39.10 -26.19 -12.34
C ILE A 659 38.23 -26.84 -13.44
N ASP A 660 36.93 -26.99 -13.26
CA ASP A 660 36.04 -27.58 -14.26
C ASP A 660 35.97 -26.77 -15.57
N LYS A 661 36.20 -25.45 -15.49
CA LYS A 661 36.25 -24.59 -16.68
C LYS A 661 37.56 -24.70 -17.45
N THR A 662 38.66 -24.97 -16.76
CA THR A 662 40.01 -24.90 -17.32
C THR A 662 40.64 -26.27 -17.51
N CYS A 663 40.16 -27.30 -16.83
CA CYS A 663 40.68 -28.66 -16.85
C CYS A 663 39.53 -29.65 -17.08
N SER A 664 39.67 -30.54 -18.07
CA SER A 664 38.71 -31.61 -18.32
C SER A 664 39.30 -32.97 -18.03
N ALA A 665 38.50 -33.89 -17.48
CA ALA A 665 38.91 -35.28 -17.26
C ALA A 665 39.17 -36.05 -18.56
N ASP A 666 38.64 -35.57 -19.70
CA ASP A 666 38.78 -36.16 -21.02
C ASP A 666 40.10 -35.76 -21.72
N LEU A 667 40.80 -34.75 -21.15
CA LEU A 667 42.05 -34.23 -21.69
C LEU A 667 43.25 -34.76 -20.92
N ALA A 668 44.38 -34.87 -21.60
CA ALA A 668 45.63 -35.19 -20.92
C ALA A 668 46.07 -34.05 -19.99
N PRO A 669 46.70 -34.31 -18.82
CA PRO A 669 47.13 -33.25 -17.91
C PRO A 669 48.04 -32.17 -18.54
N SER A 670 48.74 -32.50 -19.58
CA SER A 670 49.54 -31.54 -20.36
C SER A 670 48.71 -30.55 -21.19
N GLU A 671 47.43 -30.83 -21.40
CA GLU A 671 46.50 -30.00 -22.14
C GLU A 671 45.60 -29.16 -21.22
N TRP A 672 45.69 -29.36 -19.88
CA TRP A 672 44.97 -28.54 -18.91
C TRP A 672 45.50 -27.11 -18.93
N GLN A 673 44.57 -26.14 -18.91
CA GLN A 673 44.89 -24.72 -19.01
C GLN A 673 45.30 -24.14 -17.64
N ILE A 674 46.37 -24.65 -17.02
CA ILE A 674 46.84 -24.25 -15.69
C ILE A 674 47.17 -22.75 -15.61
N GLY A 675 47.71 -22.17 -16.72
CA GLY A 675 47.94 -20.72 -16.78
C GLY A 675 46.68 -19.89 -16.66
N GLU A 676 45.58 -20.32 -17.28
CA GLU A 676 44.28 -19.68 -17.17
C GLU A 676 43.67 -19.89 -15.78
N LEU A 677 43.79 -21.09 -15.22
CA LEU A 677 43.36 -21.35 -13.83
C LEU A 677 44.06 -20.42 -12.84
N ASN A 678 45.36 -20.23 -12.97
CA ASN A 678 46.11 -19.28 -12.14
C ASN A 678 45.62 -17.84 -12.29
N GLN A 679 45.32 -17.41 -13.51
CA GLN A 679 44.77 -16.07 -13.77
C GLN A 679 43.37 -15.85 -13.15
N LEU A 680 42.56 -16.90 -13.07
CA LEU A 680 41.21 -16.83 -12.47
C LEU A 680 41.25 -16.95 -10.95
N LEU A 681 42.09 -17.84 -10.39
CA LEU A 681 42.02 -18.22 -8.99
C LEU A 681 42.90 -17.37 -8.08
N ILE A 682 44.13 -17.02 -8.47
CA ILE A 682 45.08 -16.27 -7.64
C ILE A 682 44.57 -14.87 -7.25
N PRO A 683 43.89 -14.11 -8.12
CA PRO A 683 43.33 -12.80 -7.72
C PRO A 683 42.24 -12.89 -6.64
N ILE A 684 41.62 -14.07 -6.50
CA ILE A 684 40.52 -14.31 -5.53
C ILE A 684 41.08 -14.94 -4.26
N ILE A 685 41.93 -15.98 -4.43
CA ILE A 685 42.60 -16.70 -3.34
C ILE A 685 44.08 -16.52 -3.53
N PRO A 686 44.75 -15.66 -2.73
CA PRO A 686 46.19 -15.35 -2.91
C PRO A 686 47.05 -16.53 -2.45
N MET A 687 47.20 -17.53 -3.32
CA MET A 687 47.96 -18.74 -3.12
C MET A 687 49.21 -18.76 -4.07
N GLU A 688 50.13 -19.64 -3.79
CA GLU A 688 51.27 -19.87 -4.69
C GLU A 688 50.78 -20.31 -6.07
N PRO A 689 51.48 -19.97 -7.15
CA PRO A 689 51.11 -20.41 -8.49
C PRO A 689 50.94 -21.93 -8.57
N ILE A 690 49.81 -22.35 -9.08
CA ILE A 690 49.46 -23.76 -9.21
C ILE A 690 50.31 -24.36 -10.32
N GLU A 691 51.04 -25.43 -9.97
CA GLU A 691 51.80 -26.27 -10.91
C GLU A 691 51.35 -27.72 -10.75
N LEU A 692 51.43 -28.49 -11.85
CA LEU A 692 51.16 -29.92 -11.82
C LEU A 692 52.35 -30.68 -11.22
N THR A 693 52.06 -31.50 -10.23
CA THR A 693 53.08 -32.42 -9.67
C THR A 693 53.41 -33.55 -10.66
N GLU A 694 54.55 -34.19 -10.50
CA GLU A 694 54.94 -35.30 -11.36
C GLU A 694 53.99 -36.51 -11.29
N GLU A 695 53.31 -36.68 -10.16
CA GLU A 695 52.28 -37.71 -10.02
C GLU A 695 50.98 -37.34 -10.77
N GLU A 696 50.59 -36.09 -10.77
CA GLU A 696 49.40 -35.60 -11.47
C GLU A 696 49.62 -35.64 -13.00
N LYS A 697 50.79 -35.26 -13.48
CA LYS A 697 51.19 -35.40 -14.89
C LYS A 697 51.08 -36.85 -15.38
N LYS A 698 51.40 -37.82 -14.51
CA LYS A 698 51.36 -39.26 -14.84
C LYS A 698 50.00 -39.91 -14.62
N SER A 699 49.26 -39.52 -13.57
CA SER A 699 48.04 -40.20 -13.17
C SER A 699 46.79 -39.73 -13.92
N GLY A 700 46.79 -38.49 -14.39
CA GLY A 700 45.63 -37.86 -15.06
C GLY A 700 44.34 -37.78 -14.21
N LYS A 701 44.43 -37.95 -12.89
CA LYS A 701 43.28 -37.99 -12.00
C LYS A 701 42.89 -36.58 -11.59
N LEU A 702 41.87 -36.00 -12.29
CA LEU A 702 41.35 -34.66 -12.04
C LEU A 702 40.83 -34.50 -10.60
N ASP A 703 40.17 -35.53 -10.03
CA ASP A 703 39.65 -35.48 -8.67
C ASP A 703 40.75 -35.29 -7.60
N LYS A 704 41.89 -35.92 -7.76
CA LYS A 704 43.04 -35.72 -6.86
C LYS A 704 43.60 -34.30 -6.96
N PHE A 705 43.68 -33.78 -8.18
CA PHE A 705 44.10 -32.41 -8.42
C PHE A 705 43.14 -31.42 -7.78
N LYS A 706 41.82 -31.57 -8.00
CA LYS A 706 40.79 -30.78 -7.32
C LYS A 706 40.95 -30.77 -5.81
N GLN A 707 41.11 -31.95 -5.23
CA GLN A 707 41.23 -32.10 -3.78
C GLN A 707 42.45 -31.36 -3.23
N ARG A 708 43.62 -31.49 -3.89
CA ARG A 708 44.82 -30.78 -3.48
C ARG A 708 44.66 -29.27 -3.52
N ILE A 709 44.10 -28.71 -4.61
CA ILE A 709 43.95 -27.27 -4.74
C ILE A 709 42.90 -26.75 -3.70
N LYS A 710 41.84 -27.52 -3.42
CA LYS A 710 40.91 -27.20 -2.33
C LYS A 710 41.60 -27.13 -0.97
N GLU A 711 42.50 -28.09 -0.68
CA GLU A 711 43.26 -28.10 0.57
C GLU A 711 44.28 -26.96 0.67
N GLU A 712 44.94 -26.60 -0.45
CA GLU A 712 45.83 -25.45 -0.51
C GLU A 712 45.08 -24.13 -0.31
N ALA A 713 43.92 -23.96 -0.94
CA ALA A 713 43.07 -22.80 -0.76
C ALA A 713 42.54 -22.69 0.69
N ALA A 714 42.17 -23.81 1.30
CA ALA A 714 41.77 -23.86 2.71
C ALA A 714 42.89 -23.40 3.64
N LYS A 715 44.16 -23.84 3.40
CA LYS A 715 45.32 -23.41 4.20
C LYS A 715 45.57 -21.89 4.12
N VAL A 716 45.34 -21.25 2.97
CA VAL A 716 45.47 -19.80 2.85
C VAL A 716 44.50 -19.10 3.78
N TYR A 717 43.25 -19.59 3.83
CA TYR A 717 42.24 -19.04 4.74
C TYR A 717 42.57 -19.27 6.21
N GLU A 718 43.04 -20.50 6.58
CA GLU A 718 43.44 -20.81 7.95
C GLU A 718 44.70 -20.01 8.39
N ALA A 719 45.61 -19.75 7.48
CA ALA A 719 46.75 -18.88 7.76
C ALA A 719 46.29 -17.45 8.07
N LYS A 720 45.27 -16.94 7.33
CA LYS A 720 44.71 -15.63 7.58
C LYS A 720 43.94 -15.55 8.89
N GLU A 721 43.19 -16.59 9.23
CA GLU A 721 42.50 -16.72 10.51
C GLU A 721 43.51 -16.67 11.68
N ALA A 722 44.65 -17.35 11.56
CA ALA A 722 45.69 -17.42 12.58
C ALA A 722 46.45 -16.09 12.81
N GLU A 723 46.34 -15.10 11.94
CA GLU A 723 46.88 -13.76 12.15
C GLU A 723 46.13 -12.97 13.25
N PHE A 724 44.93 -13.38 13.59
CA PHE A 724 44.10 -12.71 14.58
C PHE A 724 44.26 -13.36 15.97
N PRO A 725 44.65 -12.58 17.00
CA PRO A 725 44.89 -13.12 18.34
C PRO A 725 43.60 -13.68 19.00
N GLU A 726 42.47 -13.09 18.67
CA GLU A 726 41.12 -13.46 19.18
C GLU A 726 40.26 -13.96 18.00
N PRO A 727 39.84 -15.22 18.01
CA PRO A 727 39.01 -15.79 16.93
C PRO A 727 37.71 -15.01 16.69
N GLU A 728 37.11 -14.44 17.75
CA GLU A 728 35.89 -13.64 17.65
C GLU A 728 36.05 -12.43 16.73
N HIS A 729 37.19 -11.76 16.72
CA HIS A 729 37.43 -10.62 15.83
C HIS A 729 37.41 -11.03 14.36
N PHE A 730 37.93 -12.22 14.05
CA PHE A 730 37.91 -12.74 12.69
C PHE A 730 36.47 -13.13 12.27
N ARG A 731 35.70 -13.75 13.18
CA ARG A 731 34.28 -14.06 12.95
C ARG A 731 33.47 -12.80 12.70
N GLU A 732 33.79 -11.71 13.40
CA GLU A 732 33.16 -10.41 13.18
C GLU A 732 33.44 -9.87 11.77
N ILE A 733 34.70 -9.97 11.31
CA ILE A 733 35.08 -9.56 9.95
C ILE A 733 34.35 -10.42 8.91
N GLU A 734 34.32 -11.74 9.08
CA GLU A 734 33.57 -12.65 8.21
C GLU A 734 32.14 -12.24 8.09
N ARG A 735 31.48 -11.97 9.22
CA ARG A 735 30.07 -11.56 9.29
C ARG A 735 29.84 -10.26 8.50
N VAL A 736 30.61 -9.22 8.76
CA VAL A 736 30.48 -7.92 8.11
C VAL A 736 30.74 -8.03 6.60
N VAL A 737 31.75 -8.80 6.20
CA VAL A 737 32.07 -8.99 4.78
C VAL A 737 30.95 -9.77 4.08
N LEU A 738 30.47 -10.87 4.67
CA LEU A 738 29.38 -11.67 4.11
C LEU A 738 28.13 -10.83 3.93
N LEU A 739 27.69 -10.07 4.97
CA LEU A 739 26.53 -9.20 4.86
C LEU A 739 26.67 -8.16 3.75
N LYS A 740 27.82 -7.50 3.65
CA LYS A 740 28.09 -6.53 2.58
C LYS A 740 28.06 -7.14 1.18
N VAL A 741 28.58 -8.35 1.03
CA VAL A 741 28.58 -9.06 -0.26
C VAL A 741 27.17 -9.51 -0.63
N ILE A 742 26.41 -10.07 0.32
CA ILE A 742 25.01 -10.44 0.13
C ILE A 742 24.20 -9.21 -0.30
N ASP A 743 24.28 -8.13 0.45
CA ASP A 743 23.53 -6.89 0.17
C ASP A 743 23.90 -6.32 -1.21
N LYS A 744 25.20 -6.26 -1.55
CA LYS A 744 25.65 -5.76 -2.87
C LYS A 744 25.12 -6.61 -4.02
N LYS A 745 25.16 -7.93 -3.87
CA LYS A 745 24.68 -8.86 -4.92
C LYS A 745 23.17 -8.87 -5.03
N TRP A 746 22.47 -8.80 -3.89
CA TRP A 746 21.01 -8.72 -3.85
C TRP A 746 20.50 -7.43 -4.51
N MET A 747 21.10 -6.27 -4.19
CA MET A 747 20.76 -5.01 -4.84
C MET A 747 20.98 -5.02 -6.35
N ALA A 748 22.08 -5.64 -6.80
CA ALA A 748 22.35 -5.80 -8.24
C ALA A 748 21.29 -6.70 -8.90
N HIS A 749 20.92 -7.79 -8.23
CA HIS A 749 19.89 -8.70 -8.73
C HIS A 749 18.50 -8.01 -8.84
N LEU A 750 18.12 -7.19 -7.87
CA LEU A 750 16.87 -6.41 -7.94
C LEU A 750 16.87 -5.44 -9.13
N ASP A 751 18.00 -4.81 -9.42
CA ASP A 751 18.12 -3.93 -10.59
C ASP A 751 18.01 -4.73 -11.91
N ASP A 752 18.61 -5.90 -11.99
CA ASP A 752 18.57 -6.76 -13.18
C ASP A 752 17.15 -7.33 -13.40
N MET A 753 16.37 -7.58 -12.33
CA MET A 753 15.00 -8.09 -12.42
C MET A 753 13.99 -7.01 -12.82
N THR A 754 14.26 -5.75 -12.56
CA THR A 754 13.33 -4.63 -12.86
C THR A 754 13.00 -4.54 -14.37
N PRO A 755 13.97 -4.54 -15.32
CA PRO A 755 13.68 -4.52 -16.75
C PRO A 755 12.92 -5.77 -17.23
N VAL A 756 13.20 -6.94 -16.65
CA VAL A 756 12.51 -8.20 -16.99
C VAL A 756 11.05 -8.13 -16.62
N SER A 757 10.73 -7.64 -15.42
CA SER A 757 9.34 -7.42 -14.97
C SER A 757 8.62 -6.44 -15.89
N TYR A 758 9.29 -5.38 -16.33
CA TYR A 758 8.72 -4.37 -17.22
C TYR A 758 8.39 -4.94 -18.60
N THR A 759 9.29 -5.71 -19.20
CA THR A 759 9.06 -6.35 -20.52
C THR A 759 7.91 -7.36 -20.45
N HIS A 760 7.79 -8.13 -19.38
CA HIS A 760 6.70 -9.09 -19.22
C HIS A 760 5.34 -8.44 -18.90
N LEU A 761 5.32 -7.28 -18.23
CA LEU A 761 4.09 -6.51 -18.02
C LEU A 761 3.57 -5.86 -19.32
N THR A 762 4.46 -5.50 -20.26
CA THR A 762 4.08 -4.85 -21.52
C THR A 762 3.82 -5.84 -22.66
N LEU A 763 4.47 -7.01 -22.67
CA LEU A 763 4.31 -8.04 -23.71
C LEU A 763 2.88 -8.59 -23.86
N PRO A 764 2.10 -8.88 -22.81
CA PRO A 764 0.72 -9.36 -22.96
C PRO A 764 -0.20 -8.32 -23.61
N THR A 765 0.06 -7.03 -23.45
CA THR A 765 -0.73 -5.96 -24.07
C THR A 765 -0.44 -5.82 -25.57
N ILE A 766 0.73 -6.26 -26.03
CA ILE A 766 1.09 -6.24 -27.47
C ILE A 766 0.55 -7.48 -28.20
N LEU A 767 0.40 -8.62 -27.49
CA LEU A 767 -0.08 -9.88 -28.06
C LEU A 767 -1.60 -10.10 -27.93
N LEU A 768 -2.30 -9.30 -27.16
CA LEU A 768 -3.75 -9.34 -26.99
C LEU A 768 -4.44 -8.14 -27.68
#